data_de2e5f70bdaf184f934630618ab2b9d6
#
_entry.id   de2e5f70bdaf184f934630618ab2b9d6
#
_cell.length_a   1.000
_cell.length_b   1.000
_cell.length_c   1.000
_cell.angle_alpha   90.00
_cell.angle_beta   90.00
_cell.angle_gamma   90.00
#
_symmetry.space_group_name_H-M   'P 1'
#
loop_
_entity.id
_entity.type
_entity.pdbx_description
1 polymer ?
#
loop_
_entity_poly.entity_id
_entity_poly.type
_entity_poly.pdbx_seq_one_letter_code
_entity_poly.pdbx_strand_id
1 'polypeptide(L)'
;MKKSSRQEVGDQPDEKLSTPTKKQTKKQELEALKAIPPARPSIGGANTLDTTYAQGSAGFKISTEYKPAGDQPKAIKSLVEGIKKGYRHQTLLGVTGSGKTYTAANVIQEVQKPTLIIAHNKTLAAQLAQEYKEFFPENAVHYFVSYYDYYQPEAYIAHSDTYIEKEAQINEEIDRLRHASTQALLTRKDVIIVASVSCIYGLGSPEEYEKVNLKIEKGMKADRADLIRRLIALQFTRTAADLTPGTFRAVGNTMEIMPVNERVVYRLAFGLGQAPGFSIIEEILQIDAITRAIVGEIEAFFVFPAKHFITPEDERGRAAADIKTELDIQVKKLLDAGKIIEAERIKRRTTYDLALIREVGYCNGIENYSRHFAGKAPGEAPDTLLSYFPHKIVQVKNPKTGKMEDKRVPDFLTIVDESHVAIPQIGGMFAGDASRKKNLIDFGFRLPSAADNRPLKFDEFETRVGQCIYTSATPGKYEYEQSQNIAEQIIRPTGLIDPVLVIKPVTALARGSKAEENLKKESKAGTNAETGKKVTSAHAKKIKNAEYVGQIFDFIEEAEIVIKRGQRAIATTLTKKMAEDLTEFLKERGIKTNYIHSDIETLDRIQILTEFRRGKFDVLVGVNLLREGLDLPEVSLIGILDANKEGFLRSETALIQTIGRAARNV
;
A
#
# COMPACT_ATOMS: atom_id res chain seq x y z
N MET A 1 39.53 -46.63 53.85
CA MET A 1 38.38 -46.01 54.54
C MET A 1 38.48 -44.53 54.43
N LYS A 2 37.64 -43.89 53.63
CA LYS A 2 36.95 -42.60 53.79
C LYS A 2 36.40 -42.26 52.43
N LYS A 3 35.07 -42.26 52.31
CA LYS A 3 34.26 -41.84 51.17
C LYS A 3 34.26 -40.32 51.15
N SER A 4 34.55 -39.69 50.03
CA SER A 4 34.27 -38.31 49.79
C SER A 4 33.06 -38.19 48.84
N SER A 5 32.05 -37.57 49.32
CA SER A 5 30.80 -37.25 48.62
C SER A 5 31.07 -36.23 47.52
N ARG A 6 30.76 -36.56 46.26
CA ARG A 6 30.60 -35.58 45.17
C ARG A 6 29.18 -35.02 45.25
N GLN A 7 29.04 -33.71 45.35
CA GLN A 7 27.82 -32.97 45.11
C GLN A 7 27.57 -32.94 43.61
N GLU A 8 26.41 -33.44 43.21
CA GLU A 8 25.87 -33.24 41.87
C GLU A 8 25.43 -31.80 41.71
N VAL A 9 26.01 -31.12 40.72
CA VAL A 9 25.53 -29.82 40.22
C VAL A 9 24.41 -30.14 39.24
N GLY A 10 23.18 -29.72 39.58
CA GLY A 10 22.02 -29.92 38.73
C GLY A 10 22.12 -29.06 37.46
N ASP A 11 22.05 -29.75 36.32
CA ASP A 11 21.83 -29.19 35.01
C ASP A 11 20.44 -28.51 34.97
N GLN A 12 20.41 -27.20 34.77
CA GLN A 12 19.21 -26.53 34.33
C GLN A 12 19.05 -26.75 32.82
N PRO A 13 17.86 -27.11 32.33
CA PRO A 13 17.66 -27.33 30.90
C PRO A 13 17.72 -25.98 30.16
N ASP A 14 18.56 -25.92 29.14
CA ASP A 14 18.58 -24.88 28.12
C ASP A 14 17.17 -24.68 27.55
N GLU A 15 16.57 -23.56 27.79
CA GLU A 15 15.39 -23.09 27.07
C GLU A 15 15.79 -22.88 25.60
N LYS A 16 15.62 -23.92 24.79
CA LYS A 16 15.64 -23.78 23.34
C LYS A 16 14.54 -22.79 22.95
N LEU A 17 14.93 -21.59 22.52
CA LEU A 17 14.03 -20.67 21.82
C LEU A 17 13.42 -21.43 20.63
N SER A 18 12.18 -21.86 20.79
CA SER A 18 11.42 -22.47 19.71
C SER A 18 11.04 -21.37 18.71
N THR A 19 11.50 -21.51 17.48
CA THR A 19 11.02 -20.73 16.34
C THR A 19 9.48 -20.84 16.28
N PRO A 20 8.76 -19.73 16.17
CA PRO A 20 7.30 -19.75 16.15
C PRO A 20 6.81 -20.57 14.95
N THR A 21 5.85 -21.45 15.17
CA THR A 21 5.26 -22.25 14.09
C THR A 21 4.49 -21.36 13.13
N LYS A 22 4.40 -21.75 11.83
CA LYS A 22 3.63 -21.02 10.78
C LYS A 22 2.22 -20.60 11.23
N LYS A 23 1.59 -21.33 12.16
CA LYS A 23 0.29 -20.96 12.77
C LYS A 23 0.37 -19.80 13.75
N GLN A 24 1.45 -19.66 14.50
CA GLN A 24 1.66 -18.55 15.46
C GLN A 24 2.00 -17.26 14.71
N THR A 25 2.76 -17.37 13.64
CA THR A 25 3.10 -16.28 12.73
C THR A 25 1.84 -15.69 12.06
N LYS A 26 0.96 -16.56 11.56
CA LYS A 26 -0.33 -16.17 10.96
C LYS A 26 -1.27 -15.48 11.96
N LYS A 27 -1.18 -15.84 13.24
CA LYS A 27 -1.97 -15.21 14.31
C LYS A 27 -1.47 -13.80 14.64
N GLN A 28 -0.17 -13.57 14.54
CA GLN A 28 0.44 -12.24 14.78
C GLN A 28 0.23 -11.27 13.60
N GLU A 29 0.24 -11.75 12.35
CA GLU A 29 -0.20 -10.97 11.18
C GLU A 29 -1.66 -10.53 11.32
N LEU A 30 -2.50 -11.45 11.75
CA LEU A 30 -3.91 -11.15 12.00
C LEU A 30 -4.11 -10.12 13.13
N GLU A 31 -3.23 -10.11 14.13
CA GLU A 31 -3.26 -9.13 15.22
C GLU A 31 -2.70 -7.77 14.82
N ALA A 32 -1.66 -7.72 13.98
CA ALA A 32 -1.13 -6.47 13.42
C ALA A 32 -2.11 -5.83 12.42
N LEU A 33 -2.82 -6.65 11.63
CA LEU A 33 -3.91 -6.20 10.74
C LEU A 33 -5.18 -5.84 11.53
N LYS A 34 -5.41 -6.47 12.70
CA LYS A 34 -6.50 -6.09 13.63
C LYS A 34 -6.22 -4.80 14.37
N ALA A 35 -4.97 -4.37 14.45
CA ALA A 35 -4.59 -3.05 14.99
C ALA A 35 -4.93 -1.91 14.02
N ILE A 36 -5.22 -2.20 12.73
CA ILE A 36 -5.99 -1.29 11.89
C ILE A 36 -7.44 -1.42 12.40
N PRO A 37 -7.96 -0.45 13.17
CA PRO A 37 -9.31 -0.59 13.70
C PRO A 37 -10.25 -0.82 12.52
N PRO A 38 -11.18 -1.78 12.59
CA PRO A 38 -12.20 -1.93 11.58
C PRO A 38 -12.82 -0.55 11.38
N ALA A 39 -13.13 -0.20 10.12
CA ALA A 39 -13.98 0.95 9.90
C ALA A 39 -15.14 0.77 10.87
N ARG A 40 -15.22 1.66 11.89
CA ARG A 40 -16.38 1.61 12.76
C ARG A 40 -17.57 1.62 11.81
N PRO A 41 -18.51 0.66 11.90
CA PRO A 41 -19.78 0.87 11.25
C PRO A 41 -20.15 2.27 11.70
N SER A 42 -20.55 3.14 10.78
CA SER A 42 -20.98 4.49 11.11
C SER A 42 -22.14 4.35 12.09
N ILE A 43 -21.83 4.33 13.40
CA ILE A 43 -22.80 4.44 14.47
C ILE A 43 -23.14 5.93 14.51
N GLY A 44 -23.85 6.34 13.51
CA GLY A 44 -24.36 7.69 13.36
C GLY A 44 -25.62 7.60 12.58
N GLY A 45 -26.75 7.61 13.30
CA GLY A 45 -28.08 7.86 12.83
C GLY A 45 -28.50 7.15 11.54
N ALA A 46 -29.59 6.44 11.57
CA ALA A 46 -30.28 5.85 10.42
C ALA A 46 -30.21 6.79 9.20
N ASN A 47 -29.14 6.70 8.44
CA ASN A 47 -29.08 7.33 7.13
C ASN A 47 -29.73 6.36 6.17
N THR A 48 -30.99 6.57 5.92
CA THR A 48 -31.66 6.13 4.69
C THR A 48 -30.69 6.40 3.55
N LEU A 49 -30.10 5.34 2.99
CA LEU A 49 -29.41 5.39 1.72
C LEU A 49 -30.47 5.74 0.68
N ASP A 50 -30.65 7.04 0.48
CA ASP A 50 -31.51 7.53 -0.58
C ASP A 50 -30.85 7.19 -1.91
N THR A 51 -31.61 6.63 -2.84
CA THR A 51 -31.21 6.13 -4.15
C THR A 51 -30.67 7.17 -5.12
N THR A 52 -30.62 8.42 -4.70
CA THR A 52 -29.85 9.47 -5.35
C THR A 52 -28.47 9.52 -4.67
N TYR A 53 -27.44 9.06 -5.37
CA TYR A 53 -26.02 9.16 -5.02
C TYR A 53 -25.76 10.24 -3.96
N ALA A 54 -25.50 9.82 -2.73
CA ALA A 54 -24.92 10.63 -1.64
C ALA A 54 -25.38 12.09 -1.56
N GLN A 55 -26.66 12.35 -1.50
CA GLN A 55 -27.16 13.57 -0.87
C GLN A 55 -27.01 13.37 0.64
N GLY A 56 -25.89 13.83 1.22
CA GLY A 56 -25.73 13.82 2.67
C GLY A 56 -24.38 13.40 3.22
N SER A 57 -23.33 13.25 2.40
CA SER A 57 -21.98 13.22 2.99
C SER A 57 -21.69 14.61 3.51
N ALA A 58 -21.60 14.78 4.82
CA ALA A 58 -20.96 15.95 5.40
C ALA A 58 -19.58 16.01 4.76
N GLY A 59 -19.21 17.15 4.15
CA GLY A 59 -17.92 17.28 3.47
C GLY A 59 -16.75 16.87 4.35
N PHE A 60 -15.56 16.81 3.82
CA PHE A 60 -14.37 16.49 4.60
C PHE A 60 -14.18 17.44 5.75
N LYS A 61 -14.10 16.93 6.97
CA LYS A 61 -13.89 17.70 8.18
C LYS A 61 -12.83 17.04 9.03
N ILE A 62 -11.72 17.75 9.26
CA ILE A 62 -10.65 17.30 10.15
C ILE A 62 -11.13 17.36 11.60
N SER A 63 -10.92 16.26 12.33
CA SER A 63 -11.15 16.16 13.77
C SER A 63 -9.80 15.95 14.46
N THR A 64 -9.17 17.03 14.91
CA THR A 64 -7.89 17.00 15.62
C THR A 64 -7.70 18.24 16.48
N GLU A 65 -6.89 18.11 17.53
CA GLU A 65 -6.48 19.26 18.37
C GLU A 65 -5.35 20.08 17.72
N TYR A 66 -4.68 19.52 16.70
CA TYR A 66 -3.58 20.21 16.02
C TYR A 66 -4.08 21.39 15.20
N LYS A 67 -3.27 22.46 15.18
CA LYS A 67 -3.47 23.63 14.31
C LYS A 67 -2.27 23.76 13.37
N PRO A 68 -2.47 24.20 12.13
CA PRO A 68 -1.36 24.46 11.22
C PRO A 68 -0.37 25.47 11.82
N ALA A 69 0.92 25.08 11.86
CA ALA A 69 1.99 25.89 12.43
C ALA A 69 3.25 25.87 11.54
N GLY A 70 4.22 26.71 11.83
CA GLY A 70 5.41 26.86 11.00
C GLY A 70 5.06 27.32 9.59
N ASP A 71 5.56 26.62 8.58
CA ASP A 71 5.28 26.90 7.15
C ASP A 71 3.95 26.31 6.65
N GLN A 72 3.27 25.46 7.45
CA GLN A 72 2.05 24.76 7.02
C GLN A 72 0.96 25.70 6.52
N PRO A 73 0.60 26.82 7.22
CA PRO A 73 -0.45 27.72 6.74
C PRO A 73 -0.16 28.29 5.35
N LYS A 74 1.10 28.65 5.09
CA LYS A 74 1.54 29.20 3.80
C LYS A 74 1.48 28.14 2.70
N ALA A 75 1.96 26.92 3.00
CA ALA A 75 1.94 25.80 2.07
C ALA A 75 0.51 25.36 1.71
N ILE A 76 -0.39 25.23 2.70
CA ILE A 76 -1.80 24.92 2.49
C ILE A 76 -2.44 25.95 1.57
N LYS A 77 -2.30 27.24 1.88
CA LYS A 77 -2.85 28.33 1.08
C LYS A 77 -2.33 28.28 -0.36
N SER A 78 -1.02 28.11 -0.56
CA SER A 78 -0.39 28.05 -1.89
C SER A 78 -0.94 26.87 -2.72
N LEU A 79 -1.04 25.68 -2.14
CA LEU A 79 -1.53 24.48 -2.82
C LEU A 79 -3.03 24.61 -3.17
N VAL A 80 -3.85 25.10 -2.25
CA VAL A 80 -5.29 25.31 -2.47
C VAL A 80 -5.54 26.35 -3.57
N GLU A 81 -4.81 27.46 -3.56
CA GLU A 81 -4.90 28.48 -4.62
C GLU A 81 -4.48 27.89 -5.98
N GLY A 82 -3.43 27.07 -6.03
CA GLY A 82 -3.01 26.38 -7.24
C GLY A 82 -4.10 25.44 -7.79
N ILE A 83 -4.77 24.67 -6.91
CA ILE A 83 -5.89 23.81 -7.31
C ILE A 83 -7.05 24.65 -7.86
N LYS A 84 -7.41 25.76 -7.21
CA LYS A 84 -8.46 26.68 -7.67
C LYS A 84 -8.13 27.34 -9.00
N LYS A 85 -6.84 27.63 -9.27
CA LYS A 85 -6.34 28.14 -10.56
C LYS A 85 -6.31 27.06 -11.66
N GLY A 86 -6.59 25.80 -11.34
CA GLY A 86 -6.57 24.69 -12.28
C GLY A 86 -5.17 24.09 -12.53
N TYR A 87 -4.19 24.38 -11.69
CA TYR A 87 -2.87 23.74 -11.79
C TYR A 87 -3.00 22.22 -11.71
N ARG A 88 -2.37 21.56 -12.65
CA ARG A 88 -2.42 20.10 -12.75
C ARG A 88 -1.41 19.42 -11.85
N HIS A 89 -0.22 19.96 -11.77
CA HIS A 89 0.90 19.41 -11.02
C HIS A 89 1.45 20.44 -10.05
N GLN A 90 1.55 20.08 -8.79
CA GLN A 90 2.13 20.89 -7.73
C GLN A 90 3.02 20.03 -6.83
N THR A 91 4.05 20.61 -6.26
CA THR A 91 4.94 19.90 -5.33
C THR A 91 4.90 20.56 -3.95
N LEU A 92 4.73 19.73 -2.92
CA LEU A 92 4.98 20.08 -1.52
C LEU A 92 6.39 19.61 -1.16
N LEU A 93 7.36 20.52 -1.21
CA LEU A 93 8.72 20.31 -0.74
C LEU A 93 8.74 20.47 0.77
N GLY A 94 8.74 19.37 1.51
CA GLY A 94 8.67 19.41 2.96
C GLY A 94 9.72 18.52 3.59
N VAL A 95 10.54 19.07 4.48
CA VAL A 95 11.54 18.30 5.23
C VAL A 95 10.91 17.17 6.02
N THR A 96 11.69 16.16 6.36
CA THR A 96 11.21 15.05 7.19
C THR A 96 10.75 15.59 8.56
N GLY A 97 9.56 15.17 9.03
CA GLY A 97 8.99 15.62 10.30
C GLY A 97 8.32 17.00 10.23
N SER A 98 8.17 17.62 9.06
CA SER A 98 7.46 18.91 8.93
C SER A 98 5.91 18.77 8.97
N GLY A 99 5.37 17.54 9.00
CA GLY A 99 3.93 17.30 9.02
C GLY A 99 3.27 17.41 7.64
N LYS A 100 3.91 16.93 6.58
CA LYS A 100 3.36 16.90 5.21
C LYS A 100 1.98 16.26 5.13
N THR A 101 1.76 15.14 5.85
CA THR A 101 0.47 14.44 5.90
C THR A 101 -0.64 15.35 6.43
N TYR A 102 -0.36 16.10 7.49
CA TYR A 102 -1.32 17.06 8.06
C TYR A 102 -1.60 18.24 7.13
N THR A 103 -0.59 18.75 6.44
CA THR A 103 -0.75 19.78 5.39
C THR A 103 -1.64 19.26 4.26
N ALA A 104 -1.40 18.03 3.78
CA ALA A 104 -2.22 17.40 2.76
C ALA A 104 -3.67 17.17 3.22
N ALA A 105 -3.88 16.76 4.48
CA ALA A 105 -5.22 16.64 5.08
C ALA A 105 -5.98 17.98 5.06
N ASN A 106 -5.33 19.09 5.44
CA ASN A 106 -5.94 20.41 5.37
C ASN A 106 -6.29 20.82 3.93
N VAL A 107 -5.43 20.48 2.95
CA VAL A 107 -5.75 20.73 1.53
C VAL A 107 -6.99 19.93 1.10
N ILE A 108 -7.11 18.66 1.50
CA ILE A 108 -8.28 17.82 1.22
C ILE A 108 -9.55 18.47 1.79
N GLN A 109 -9.50 18.93 3.05
CA GLN A 109 -10.62 19.62 3.68
C GLN A 109 -11.03 20.89 2.93
N GLU A 110 -10.07 21.70 2.49
CA GLU A 110 -10.35 22.96 1.76
C GLU A 110 -10.87 22.74 0.34
N VAL A 111 -10.45 21.65 -0.31
CA VAL A 111 -10.76 21.36 -1.72
C VAL A 111 -12.05 20.56 -1.88
N GLN A 112 -12.42 19.76 -0.87
CA GLN A 112 -13.66 18.98 -0.85
C GLN A 112 -13.82 18.01 -2.04
N LYS A 113 -12.74 17.37 -2.49
CA LYS A 113 -12.76 16.39 -3.59
C LYS A 113 -12.41 14.99 -3.08
N PRO A 114 -13.03 13.91 -3.63
CA PRO A 114 -12.53 12.57 -3.44
C PRO A 114 -11.03 12.52 -3.73
N THR A 115 -10.28 11.82 -2.89
CA THR A 115 -8.82 11.89 -2.92
C THR A 115 -8.19 10.50 -3.00
N LEU A 116 -7.25 10.33 -3.94
CA LEU A 116 -6.36 9.19 -4.05
C LEU A 116 -4.99 9.57 -3.49
N ILE A 117 -4.52 8.81 -2.51
CA ILE A 117 -3.18 8.95 -1.94
C ILE A 117 -2.37 7.74 -2.34
N ILE A 118 -1.25 7.95 -3.04
CA ILE A 118 -0.39 6.87 -3.55
C ILE A 118 0.90 6.84 -2.72
N ALA A 119 1.19 5.71 -2.11
CA ALA A 119 2.45 5.40 -1.43
C ALA A 119 3.24 4.34 -2.20
N HIS A 120 4.56 4.40 -2.12
CA HIS A 120 5.43 3.49 -2.86
C HIS A 120 5.42 2.04 -2.34
N ASN A 121 4.98 1.79 -1.10
CA ASN A 121 4.87 0.45 -0.52
C ASN A 121 3.66 0.26 0.39
N LYS A 122 3.38 -1.00 0.79
CA LYS A 122 2.23 -1.36 1.64
C LYS A 122 2.34 -0.78 3.05
N THR A 123 3.53 -0.75 3.63
CA THR A 123 3.76 -0.30 5.02
C THR A 123 3.48 1.18 5.17
N LEU A 124 4.02 2.01 4.27
CA LEU A 124 3.74 3.45 4.25
C LEU A 124 2.27 3.72 3.96
N ALA A 125 1.66 2.98 3.03
CA ALA A 125 0.23 3.11 2.75
C ALA A 125 -0.62 2.78 3.99
N ALA A 126 -0.26 1.76 4.78
CA ALA A 126 -0.98 1.41 6.00
C ALA A 126 -0.86 2.51 7.07
N GLN A 127 0.35 3.05 7.27
CA GLN A 127 0.57 4.17 8.18
C GLN A 127 -0.25 5.40 7.78
N LEU A 128 -0.18 5.81 6.51
CA LEU A 128 -0.95 6.94 6.00
C LEU A 128 -2.46 6.71 6.13
N ALA A 129 -2.95 5.49 5.84
CA ALA A 129 -4.37 5.17 5.99
C ALA A 129 -4.83 5.35 7.44
N GLN A 130 -4.00 4.98 8.40
CA GLN A 130 -4.29 5.19 9.82
C GLN A 130 -4.28 6.68 10.18
N GLU A 131 -3.26 7.43 9.78
CA GLU A 131 -3.15 8.88 10.04
C GLU A 131 -4.35 9.64 9.44
N TYR A 132 -4.71 9.37 8.18
CA TYR A 132 -5.88 10.01 7.55
C TYR A 132 -7.20 9.59 8.22
N LYS A 133 -7.31 8.37 8.72
CA LYS A 133 -8.50 7.94 9.46
C LYS A 133 -8.64 8.65 10.81
N GLU A 134 -7.51 8.93 11.47
CA GLU A 134 -7.50 9.74 12.69
C GLU A 134 -7.88 11.20 12.40
N PHE A 135 -7.43 11.78 11.28
CA PHE A 135 -7.81 13.12 10.88
C PHE A 135 -9.28 13.22 10.41
N PHE A 136 -9.80 12.18 9.76
CA PHE A 136 -11.13 12.13 9.16
C PHE A 136 -11.97 10.96 9.69
N PRO A 137 -12.29 10.92 10.99
CA PRO A 137 -12.96 9.76 11.62
C PRO A 137 -14.38 9.51 11.08
N GLU A 138 -15.05 10.54 10.56
CA GLU A 138 -16.42 10.46 10.05
C GLU A 138 -16.50 10.26 8.53
N ASN A 139 -15.38 10.42 7.83
CA ASN A 139 -15.30 10.26 6.38
C ASN A 139 -14.84 8.84 6.00
N ALA A 140 -15.05 8.49 4.73
CA ALA A 140 -14.70 7.17 4.22
C ALA A 140 -13.21 7.08 3.87
N VAL A 141 -12.37 6.69 4.82
CA VAL A 141 -10.94 6.46 4.60
C VAL A 141 -10.69 4.96 4.44
N HIS A 142 -10.20 4.56 3.27
CA HIS A 142 -9.97 3.16 2.91
C HIS A 142 -8.53 2.89 2.49
N TYR A 143 -8.14 1.61 2.61
CA TYR A 143 -6.81 1.11 2.28
C TYR A 143 -6.87 0.17 1.09
N PHE A 144 -6.09 0.45 0.03
CA PHE A 144 -6.09 -0.31 -1.21
C PHE A 144 -4.67 -0.69 -1.63
N VAL A 145 -4.28 -1.94 -1.36
CA VAL A 145 -2.96 -2.46 -1.73
C VAL A 145 -3.08 -3.80 -2.45
N SER A 146 -1.97 -4.38 -2.88
CA SER A 146 -1.96 -5.74 -3.42
C SER A 146 -2.42 -6.74 -2.35
N TYR A 147 -3.41 -7.56 -2.67
CA TYR A 147 -4.03 -8.53 -1.75
C TYR A 147 -3.26 -9.85 -1.62
N TYR A 148 -2.09 -9.95 -2.23
CA TYR A 148 -1.23 -11.11 -2.10
C TYR A 148 -0.28 -10.98 -0.89
N ASP A 149 -0.29 -11.95 0.02
CA ASP A 149 0.73 -12.10 1.07
C ASP A 149 2.02 -12.64 0.46
N TYR A 150 1.86 -13.63 -0.42
CA TYR A 150 2.91 -14.14 -1.27
C TYR A 150 2.47 -14.07 -2.72
N TYR A 151 3.34 -13.65 -3.61
CA TYR A 151 3.06 -13.59 -5.04
C TYR A 151 4.29 -13.97 -5.85
N GLN A 152 4.21 -15.12 -6.51
CA GLN A 152 5.14 -15.54 -7.55
C GLN A 152 4.43 -15.41 -8.90
N PRO A 153 4.80 -14.43 -9.74
CA PRO A 153 4.20 -14.29 -11.04
C PRO A 153 4.55 -15.47 -11.94
N GLU A 154 3.58 -15.89 -12.76
CA GLU A 154 3.83 -16.86 -13.83
C GLU A 154 4.94 -16.34 -14.75
N ALA A 155 5.96 -17.15 -15.01
CA ALA A 155 7.08 -16.79 -15.86
C ALA A 155 7.63 -18.00 -16.63
N TYR A 156 8.27 -17.74 -17.74
CA TYR A 156 9.03 -18.75 -18.47
C TYR A 156 10.43 -18.24 -18.78
N ILE A 157 11.41 -19.05 -18.40
CA ILE A 157 12.84 -18.77 -18.57
C ILE A 157 13.36 -19.62 -19.72
N ALA A 158 13.44 -19.05 -20.91
CA ALA A 158 13.73 -19.79 -22.15
C ALA A 158 15.11 -20.45 -22.17
N HIS A 159 16.14 -19.86 -21.54
CA HIS A 159 17.49 -20.43 -21.57
C HIS A 159 17.64 -21.70 -20.71
N SER A 160 16.80 -21.90 -19.71
CA SER A 160 16.80 -23.09 -18.83
C SER A 160 15.57 -23.98 -19.01
N ASP A 161 14.70 -23.65 -19.99
CA ASP A 161 13.40 -24.34 -20.22
C ASP A 161 12.59 -24.50 -18.93
N THR A 162 12.60 -23.46 -18.09
CA THR A 162 11.97 -23.50 -16.77
C THR A 162 10.66 -22.71 -16.79
N TYR A 163 9.55 -23.41 -16.59
CA TYR A 163 8.26 -22.78 -16.35
C TYR A 163 8.01 -22.61 -14.85
N ILE A 164 7.74 -21.38 -14.46
CA ILE A 164 7.38 -20.99 -13.10
C ILE A 164 5.86 -20.78 -13.09
N GLU A 165 5.16 -21.63 -12.37
CA GLU A 165 3.72 -21.50 -12.21
C GLU A 165 3.39 -20.28 -11.32
N LYS A 166 2.23 -19.64 -11.61
CA LYS A 166 1.71 -18.59 -10.74
C LYS A 166 1.38 -19.18 -9.37
N GLU A 167 2.04 -18.71 -8.34
CA GLU A 167 1.70 -19.01 -6.96
C GLU A 167 1.30 -17.73 -6.24
N ALA A 168 0.15 -17.76 -5.59
CA ALA A 168 -0.36 -16.59 -4.90
C ALA A 168 -1.14 -17.01 -3.66
N GLN A 169 -0.83 -16.38 -2.55
CA GLN A 169 -1.60 -16.50 -1.32
C GLN A 169 -2.38 -15.20 -1.12
N ILE A 170 -3.70 -15.29 -1.18
CA ILE A 170 -4.60 -14.13 -1.02
C ILE A 170 -4.82 -13.88 0.47
N ASN A 171 -4.68 -12.62 0.86
CA ASN A 171 -5.08 -12.13 2.16
C ASN A 171 -6.54 -11.68 2.11
N GLU A 172 -7.42 -12.43 2.75
CA GLU A 172 -8.88 -12.17 2.75
C GLU A 172 -9.24 -10.80 3.33
N GLU A 173 -8.49 -10.32 4.33
CA GLU A 173 -8.73 -9.01 4.92
C GLU A 173 -8.35 -7.87 3.98
N ILE A 174 -7.22 -7.99 3.27
CA ILE A 174 -6.83 -7.00 2.26
C ILE A 174 -7.82 -7.03 1.08
N ASP A 175 -8.29 -8.20 0.68
CA ASP A 175 -9.30 -8.31 -0.38
C ASP A 175 -10.62 -7.63 0.03
N ARG A 176 -11.08 -7.83 1.27
CA ARG A 176 -12.22 -7.12 1.85
C ARG A 176 -12.03 -5.60 1.80
N LEU A 177 -10.85 -5.08 2.19
CA LEU A 177 -10.55 -3.65 2.16
C LEU A 177 -10.54 -3.08 0.74
N ARG A 178 -10.12 -3.87 -0.25
CA ARG A 178 -10.19 -3.48 -1.68
C ARG A 178 -11.63 -3.36 -2.16
N HIS A 179 -12.49 -4.32 -1.82
CA HIS A 179 -13.91 -4.23 -2.10
C HIS A 179 -14.57 -3.03 -1.41
N ALA A 180 -14.25 -2.79 -0.14
CA ALA A 180 -14.74 -1.61 0.58
C ALA A 180 -14.30 -0.30 -0.10
N SER A 181 -13.07 -0.23 -0.62
CA SER A 181 -12.56 0.94 -1.35
C SER A 181 -13.35 1.23 -2.63
N THR A 182 -13.55 0.21 -3.48
CA THR A 182 -14.28 0.37 -4.75
C THR A 182 -15.75 0.71 -4.53
N GLN A 183 -16.38 0.11 -3.55
CA GLN A 183 -17.78 0.38 -3.21
C GLN A 183 -17.96 1.78 -2.63
N ALA A 184 -17.06 2.23 -1.75
CA ALA A 184 -17.09 3.58 -1.22
C ALA A 184 -17.01 4.63 -2.34
N LEU A 185 -16.15 4.42 -3.34
CA LEU A 185 -16.03 5.32 -4.50
C LEU A 185 -17.31 5.40 -5.34
N LEU A 186 -18.10 4.31 -5.39
CA LEU A 186 -19.38 4.28 -6.12
C LEU A 186 -20.55 4.83 -5.30
N THR A 187 -20.45 4.85 -3.98
CA THR A 187 -21.60 5.19 -3.10
C THR A 187 -21.43 6.49 -2.33
N ARG A 188 -20.22 7.06 -2.22
CA ARG A 188 -19.93 8.25 -1.41
C ARG A 188 -19.09 9.28 -2.17
N LYS A 189 -19.17 10.54 -1.76
CA LYS A 189 -18.35 11.65 -2.29
C LYS A 189 -17.19 12.04 -1.39
N ASP A 190 -17.27 11.73 -0.11
CA ASP A 190 -16.28 12.04 0.94
C ASP A 190 -15.30 10.87 1.16
N VAL A 191 -14.65 10.44 0.08
CA VAL A 191 -13.80 9.23 0.07
C VAL A 191 -12.34 9.58 -0.07
N ILE A 192 -11.51 9.04 0.81
CA ILE A 192 -10.05 9.05 0.73
C ILE A 192 -9.59 7.60 0.57
N ILE A 193 -8.92 7.29 -0.54
CA ILE A 193 -8.29 5.99 -0.75
C ILE A 193 -6.79 6.14 -0.61
N VAL A 194 -6.20 5.43 0.35
CA VAL A 194 -4.75 5.32 0.48
C VAL A 194 -4.31 4.01 -0.18
N ALA A 195 -3.57 4.13 -1.26
CA ALA A 195 -3.18 3.00 -2.09
C ALA A 195 -1.67 2.86 -2.22
N SER A 196 -1.21 1.62 -2.42
CA SER A 196 0.13 1.42 -2.98
C SER A 196 0.10 1.59 -4.50
N VAL A 197 1.28 1.61 -5.15
CA VAL A 197 1.36 1.65 -6.63
C VAL A 197 0.60 0.51 -7.34
N SER A 198 0.12 -0.50 -6.61
CA SER A 198 -0.77 -1.53 -7.16
C SER A 198 -2.11 -0.99 -7.68
N CYS A 199 -2.49 0.24 -7.37
CA CYS A 199 -3.68 0.90 -7.89
C CYS A 199 -3.70 1.10 -9.40
N ILE A 200 -2.54 1.02 -10.07
CA ILE A 200 -2.43 1.12 -11.54
C ILE A 200 -2.61 -0.23 -12.25
N TYR A 201 -2.78 -1.34 -11.53
CA TYR A 201 -3.05 -2.65 -12.13
C TYR A 201 -4.52 -2.83 -12.48
N GLY A 202 -4.75 -3.73 -13.43
CA GLY A 202 -6.08 -4.07 -13.93
C GLY A 202 -7.05 -4.49 -12.82
N LEU A 203 -8.24 -3.91 -12.86
CA LEU A 203 -9.39 -4.20 -12.03
C LEU A 203 -10.60 -4.38 -12.95
N GLY A 204 -11.71 -4.91 -12.47
CA GLY A 204 -12.94 -5.01 -13.26
C GLY A 204 -13.47 -3.62 -13.65
N SER A 205 -14.32 -3.56 -14.69
CA SER A 205 -14.97 -2.33 -15.11
C SER A 205 -15.85 -1.77 -14.00
N PRO A 206 -15.72 -0.49 -13.63
CA PRO A 206 -16.62 0.13 -12.65
C PRO A 206 -18.07 0.14 -13.12
N GLU A 207 -18.31 0.34 -14.41
CA GLU A 207 -19.66 0.38 -14.98
C GLU A 207 -20.36 -0.97 -14.85
N GLU A 208 -19.66 -2.07 -15.15
CA GLU A 208 -20.21 -3.42 -14.98
C GLU A 208 -20.40 -3.77 -13.49
N TYR A 209 -19.45 -3.38 -12.65
CA TYR A 209 -19.54 -3.61 -11.20
C TYR A 209 -20.71 -2.83 -10.56
N GLU A 210 -21.00 -1.63 -11.06
CA GLU A 210 -22.12 -0.81 -10.62
C GLU A 210 -23.47 -1.34 -11.13
N LYS A 211 -23.59 -1.74 -12.40
CA LYS A 211 -24.85 -2.22 -13.01
C LYS A 211 -25.41 -3.45 -12.34
N VAL A 212 -24.58 -4.33 -11.80
CA VAL A 212 -24.98 -5.63 -11.26
C VAL A 212 -25.21 -5.60 -9.74
N ASN A 213 -25.16 -4.45 -9.05
CA ASN A 213 -25.47 -4.39 -7.63
C ASN A 213 -26.95 -4.72 -7.35
N LEU A 214 -27.24 -5.21 -6.15
CA LEU A 214 -28.58 -5.54 -5.70
C LEU A 214 -28.92 -4.72 -4.46
N LYS A 215 -29.89 -3.81 -4.59
CA LYS A 215 -30.48 -3.11 -3.46
C LYS A 215 -31.55 -3.99 -2.81
N ILE A 216 -31.46 -4.20 -1.51
CA ILE A 216 -32.44 -4.93 -0.71
C ILE A 216 -33.01 -3.96 0.31
N GLU A 217 -34.35 -3.86 0.35
CA GLU A 217 -35.08 -2.92 1.18
C GLU A 217 -36.17 -3.64 1.99
N LYS A 218 -36.44 -3.14 3.21
CA LYS A 218 -37.58 -3.54 3.99
C LYS A 218 -38.88 -3.20 3.25
N GLY A 219 -39.84 -4.10 3.27
CA GLY A 219 -41.09 -3.98 2.50
C GLY A 219 -40.96 -4.41 1.01
N MET A 220 -39.77 -4.73 0.52
CA MET A 220 -39.56 -5.22 -0.83
C MET A 220 -40.31 -6.54 -1.06
N LYS A 221 -41.08 -6.59 -2.14
CA LYS A 221 -41.66 -7.86 -2.63
C LYS A 221 -40.57 -8.63 -3.37
N ALA A 222 -40.22 -9.79 -2.88
CA ALA A 222 -39.18 -10.61 -3.46
C ALA A 222 -39.63 -12.06 -3.63
N ASP A 223 -39.39 -12.63 -4.80
CA ASP A 223 -39.34 -14.08 -4.94
C ASP A 223 -37.98 -14.56 -4.39
N ARG A 224 -38.04 -15.41 -3.39
CA ARG A 224 -36.84 -15.96 -2.75
C ARG A 224 -35.93 -16.72 -3.73
N ALA A 225 -36.53 -17.44 -4.68
CA ALA A 225 -35.77 -18.15 -5.69
C ALA A 225 -35.05 -17.16 -6.64
N ASP A 226 -35.69 -16.04 -6.98
CA ASP A 226 -35.08 -14.96 -7.77
C ASP A 226 -33.93 -14.30 -7.01
N LEU A 227 -34.12 -14.02 -5.73
CA LEU A 227 -33.04 -13.45 -4.90
C LEU A 227 -31.82 -14.38 -4.82
N ILE A 228 -32.03 -15.69 -4.69
CA ILE A 228 -30.96 -16.70 -4.72
C ILE A 228 -30.24 -16.67 -6.08
N ARG A 229 -30.98 -16.63 -7.20
CA ARG A 229 -30.39 -16.56 -8.55
C ARG A 229 -29.55 -15.29 -8.73
N ARG A 230 -30.04 -14.14 -8.26
CA ARG A 230 -29.30 -12.88 -8.30
C ARG A 230 -28.02 -12.92 -7.45
N LEU A 231 -28.07 -13.48 -6.25
CA LEU A 231 -26.87 -13.65 -5.42
C LEU A 231 -25.82 -14.55 -6.08
N ILE A 232 -26.24 -15.64 -6.73
CA ILE A 232 -25.34 -16.52 -7.50
C ILE A 232 -24.76 -15.77 -8.70
N ALA A 233 -25.56 -14.97 -9.40
CA ALA A 233 -25.08 -14.11 -10.50
C ALA A 233 -24.05 -13.09 -10.02
N LEU A 234 -24.19 -12.58 -8.78
CA LEU A 234 -23.21 -11.74 -8.10
C LEU A 234 -21.97 -12.51 -7.58
N GLN A 235 -21.83 -13.78 -7.94
CA GLN A 235 -20.73 -14.66 -7.53
C GLN A 235 -20.70 -14.97 -6.03
N PHE A 236 -21.85 -14.87 -5.33
CA PHE A 236 -21.99 -15.38 -3.98
C PHE A 236 -22.17 -16.90 -3.99
N THR A 237 -21.54 -17.56 -3.03
CA THR A 237 -21.67 -19.01 -2.87
C THR A 237 -22.71 -19.35 -1.80
N ARG A 238 -23.65 -20.24 -2.14
CA ARG A 238 -24.59 -20.77 -1.15
C ARG A 238 -23.88 -21.76 -0.24
N THR A 239 -24.05 -21.62 1.08
CA THR A 239 -23.46 -22.53 2.07
C THR A 239 -24.51 -23.01 3.06
N ALA A 240 -24.28 -24.20 3.63
CA ALA A 240 -24.99 -24.70 4.81
C ALA A 240 -24.11 -24.61 6.09
N ALA A 241 -22.82 -24.35 5.91
CA ALA A 241 -21.83 -24.18 6.98
C ALA A 241 -21.77 -22.72 7.48
N ASP A 242 -20.72 -22.38 8.20
CA ASP A 242 -20.48 -21.01 8.65
C ASP A 242 -20.32 -20.05 7.48
N LEU A 243 -20.87 -18.85 7.67
CA LEU A 243 -20.78 -17.79 6.67
C LEU A 243 -19.37 -17.21 6.63
N THR A 244 -18.87 -17.08 5.42
CA THR A 244 -17.63 -16.36 5.11
C THR A 244 -17.94 -15.22 4.12
N PRO A 245 -17.07 -14.22 3.95
CA PRO A 245 -17.30 -13.15 2.98
C PRO A 245 -17.64 -13.69 1.60
N GLY A 246 -18.69 -13.16 0.95
CA GLY A 246 -19.17 -13.62 -0.35
C GLY A 246 -20.01 -14.90 -0.30
N THR A 247 -20.54 -15.27 0.86
CA THR A 247 -21.46 -16.42 0.99
C THR A 247 -22.83 -16.01 1.53
N PHE A 248 -23.83 -16.85 1.26
CA PHE A 248 -25.15 -16.69 1.82
C PHE A 248 -25.76 -18.02 2.24
N ARG A 249 -26.69 -17.97 3.19
CA ARG A 249 -27.42 -19.11 3.70
C ARG A 249 -28.92 -18.81 3.70
N ALA A 250 -29.73 -19.74 3.23
CA ALA A 250 -31.18 -19.59 3.17
C ALA A 250 -31.82 -20.78 3.88
N VAL A 251 -32.42 -20.54 5.07
CA VAL A 251 -33.03 -21.56 5.94
C VAL A 251 -34.40 -21.08 6.42
N GLY A 252 -35.43 -21.92 6.27
CA GLY A 252 -36.81 -21.56 6.67
C GLY A 252 -37.24 -20.23 6.02
N ASN A 253 -37.79 -19.32 6.79
CA ASN A 253 -38.21 -18.00 6.35
C ASN A 253 -37.09 -16.93 6.46
N THR A 254 -35.85 -17.33 6.59
CA THR A 254 -34.75 -16.39 6.71
C THR A 254 -33.68 -16.59 5.64
N MET A 255 -32.98 -15.51 5.31
CA MET A 255 -31.77 -15.54 4.49
C MET A 255 -30.70 -14.71 5.16
N GLU A 256 -29.54 -15.26 5.30
CA GLU A 256 -28.37 -14.56 5.84
C GLU A 256 -27.35 -14.37 4.71
N ILE A 257 -26.86 -13.15 4.55
CA ILE A 257 -25.90 -12.75 3.51
C ILE A 257 -24.70 -12.11 4.19
N MET A 258 -23.50 -12.58 3.89
CA MET A 258 -22.24 -11.95 4.35
C MET A 258 -21.56 -11.27 3.17
N PRO A 259 -21.62 -9.92 3.07
CA PRO A 259 -20.93 -9.17 2.02
C PRO A 259 -19.43 -9.34 2.08
N VAL A 260 -18.74 -9.03 0.97
CA VAL A 260 -17.27 -9.12 0.88
C VAL A 260 -16.56 -7.92 1.48
N ASN A 261 -17.21 -6.78 1.62
CA ASN A 261 -16.65 -5.49 2.05
C ASN A 261 -16.75 -5.22 3.55
N GLU A 262 -17.59 -5.96 4.27
CA GLU A 262 -17.94 -5.70 5.66
C GLU A 262 -17.81 -6.95 6.52
N ARG A 263 -17.62 -6.75 7.83
CA ARG A 263 -17.58 -7.85 8.81
C ARG A 263 -18.93 -8.01 9.50
N VAL A 264 -20.01 -7.97 8.71
CA VAL A 264 -21.38 -8.12 9.20
C VAL A 264 -22.12 -9.16 8.38
N VAL A 265 -23.16 -9.71 8.97
CA VAL A 265 -24.12 -10.59 8.31
C VAL A 265 -25.46 -9.87 8.29
N TYR A 266 -26.06 -9.74 7.13
CA TYR A 266 -27.41 -9.24 6.99
C TYR A 266 -28.39 -10.40 7.01
N ARG A 267 -29.30 -10.41 7.99
CA ARG A 267 -30.39 -11.40 8.10
C ARG A 267 -31.68 -10.76 7.62
N LEU A 268 -32.25 -11.36 6.59
CA LEU A 268 -33.56 -11.01 6.05
C LEU A 268 -34.63 -11.96 6.64
N ALA A 269 -35.70 -11.44 7.20
CA ALA A 269 -36.87 -12.20 7.56
C ALA A 269 -37.97 -12.00 6.50
N PHE A 270 -38.52 -13.09 6.01
CA PHE A 270 -39.57 -13.07 4.99
C PHE A 270 -40.92 -13.39 5.59
N GLY A 271 -41.88 -12.49 5.40
CA GLY A 271 -43.29 -12.68 5.71
C GLY A 271 -44.10 -13.19 4.52
N LEU A 272 -45.36 -13.57 4.80
CA LEU A 272 -46.28 -14.03 3.76
C LEU A 272 -46.72 -12.85 2.89
N GLY A 273 -46.42 -12.89 1.60
CA GLY A 273 -46.92 -11.95 0.61
C GLY A 273 -48.39 -12.16 0.28
N GLN A 274 -49.10 -11.11 -0.15
CA GLN A 274 -50.50 -11.18 -0.54
C GLN A 274 -50.78 -12.03 -1.81
N ALA A 275 -49.74 -12.37 -2.57
CA ALA A 275 -49.85 -13.19 -3.77
C ALA A 275 -49.07 -14.51 -3.62
N PRO A 276 -49.58 -15.65 -4.15
CA PRO A 276 -48.86 -16.92 -4.13
C PRO A 276 -47.49 -16.79 -4.82
N GLY A 277 -46.43 -17.23 -4.12
CA GLY A 277 -45.05 -17.21 -4.64
C GLY A 277 -44.24 -15.95 -4.32
N PHE A 278 -44.86 -14.90 -3.76
CA PHE A 278 -44.13 -13.69 -3.33
C PHE A 278 -44.08 -13.60 -1.81
N SER A 279 -42.91 -13.28 -1.31
CA SER A 279 -42.68 -12.94 0.10
C SER A 279 -42.37 -11.44 0.22
N ILE A 280 -42.62 -10.88 1.39
CA ILE A 280 -42.23 -9.50 1.71
C ILE A 280 -41.08 -9.57 2.70
N ILE A 281 -40.07 -8.76 2.51
CA ILE A 281 -38.96 -8.60 3.48
C ILE A 281 -39.50 -7.76 4.63
N GLU A 282 -39.79 -8.39 5.77
CA GLU A 282 -40.37 -7.72 6.93
C GLU A 282 -39.34 -7.06 7.81
N GLU A 283 -38.15 -7.65 7.89
CA GLU A 283 -37.07 -7.20 8.76
C GLU A 283 -35.71 -7.42 8.13
N ILE A 284 -34.79 -6.48 8.31
CA ILE A 284 -33.39 -6.58 7.94
C ILE A 284 -32.54 -6.30 9.18
N LEU A 285 -31.90 -7.34 9.73
CA LEU A 285 -31.01 -7.22 10.88
C LEU A 285 -29.56 -7.24 10.44
N GLN A 286 -28.79 -6.31 10.97
CA GLN A 286 -27.34 -6.30 10.90
C GLN A 286 -26.77 -7.06 12.10
N ILE A 287 -25.98 -8.08 11.86
CA ILE A 287 -25.44 -8.99 12.86
C ILE A 287 -23.90 -8.97 12.75
N ASP A 288 -23.22 -8.83 13.86
CA ASP A 288 -21.75 -8.95 13.91
C ASP A 288 -21.33 -10.37 13.51
N ALA A 289 -20.41 -10.48 12.56
CA ALA A 289 -20.03 -11.77 11.98
C ALA A 289 -19.30 -12.71 12.97
N ILE A 290 -18.68 -12.16 14.01
CA ILE A 290 -17.88 -12.91 14.99
C ILE A 290 -18.71 -13.23 16.22
N THR A 291 -19.29 -12.21 16.86
CA THR A 291 -20.03 -12.35 18.13
C THR A 291 -21.46 -12.81 17.92
N ARG A 292 -21.97 -12.72 16.70
CA ARG A 292 -23.37 -12.98 16.31
C ARG A 292 -24.38 -12.08 17.03
N ALA A 293 -23.92 -11.00 17.67
CA ALA A 293 -24.78 -10.02 18.30
C ALA A 293 -25.50 -9.17 17.24
N ILE A 294 -26.76 -8.82 17.51
CA ILE A 294 -27.50 -7.87 16.66
C ILE A 294 -26.91 -6.49 16.89
N VAL A 295 -26.41 -5.89 15.81
CA VAL A 295 -25.88 -4.53 15.79
C VAL A 295 -27.02 -3.52 15.66
N GLY A 296 -28.02 -3.83 14.85
CA GLY A 296 -29.18 -2.99 14.65
C GLY A 296 -30.12 -3.53 13.56
N GLU A 297 -31.28 -2.89 13.44
CA GLU A 297 -32.21 -3.04 12.33
C GLU A 297 -31.95 -1.91 11.31
N ILE A 298 -32.01 -2.23 10.03
CA ILE A 298 -31.77 -1.28 8.94
C ILE A 298 -32.89 -1.34 7.91
N GLU A 299 -33.14 -0.23 7.22
CA GLU A 299 -34.19 -0.14 6.20
C GLU A 299 -33.75 -0.68 4.83
N ALA A 300 -32.45 -0.56 4.49
CA ALA A 300 -31.93 -1.03 3.22
C ALA A 300 -30.41 -1.24 3.26
N PHE A 301 -29.90 -2.09 2.36
CA PHE A 301 -28.46 -2.24 2.08
C PHE A 301 -28.23 -2.66 0.63
N PHE A 302 -26.98 -2.47 0.20
CA PHE A 302 -26.54 -2.88 -1.14
C PHE A 302 -25.68 -4.13 -1.06
N VAL A 303 -25.95 -5.09 -1.93
CA VAL A 303 -25.09 -6.25 -2.17
C VAL A 303 -24.33 -6.01 -3.46
N PHE A 304 -23.04 -5.83 -3.34
CA PHE A 304 -22.13 -5.73 -4.48
C PHE A 304 -21.55 -7.10 -4.82
N PRO A 305 -21.06 -7.28 -6.05
CA PRO A 305 -20.45 -8.52 -6.46
C PRO A 305 -19.33 -9.02 -5.55
N ALA A 306 -19.27 -10.33 -5.34
CA ALA A 306 -18.23 -10.96 -4.53
C ALA A 306 -16.84 -10.97 -5.21
N LYS A 307 -16.73 -10.58 -6.48
CA LYS A 307 -15.49 -10.48 -7.25
C LYS A 307 -15.48 -9.22 -8.09
N HIS A 308 -14.30 -8.61 -8.29
CA HIS A 308 -14.17 -7.42 -9.13
C HIS A 308 -14.33 -7.71 -10.63
N PHE A 309 -13.93 -8.90 -11.09
CA PHE A 309 -14.12 -9.33 -12.48
C PHE A 309 -15.47 -10.04 -12.62
N ILE A 310 -16.48 -9.32 -13.04
CA ILE A 310 -17.80 -9.85 -13.36
C ILE A 310 -18.10 -9.52 -14.80
N THR A 311 -18.66 -10.51 -15.49
CA THR A 311 -19.17 -10.34 -16.85
C THR A 311 -20.61 -10.81 -16.87
N PRO A 312 -21.55 -9.98 -17.33
CA PRO A 312 -22.93 -10.37 -17.53
C PRO A 312 -23.03 -11.64 -18.39
N GLU A 313 -24.08 -12.44 -18.21
CA GLU A 313 -24.21 -13.75 -18.83
C GLU A 313 -24.31 -13.66 -20.36
N ASP A 314 -24.96 -12.62 -20.87
CA ASP A 314 -25.10 -12.30 -22.28
C ASP A 314 -23.75 -11.97 -22.94
N GLU A 315 -22.83 -11.31 -22.21
CA GLU A 315 -21.51 -10.98 -22.71
C GLU A 315 -20.49 -12.12 -22.63
N ARG A 316 -20.72 -13.11 -21.75
CA ARG A 316 -19.84 -14.29 -21.64
C ARG A 316 -19.77 -15.10 -22.93
N GLY A 317 -20.90 -15.23 -23.63
CA GLY A 317 -20.95 -15.89 -24.92
C GLY A 317 -20.09 -15.20 -25.98
N ARG A 318 -20.16 -13.87 -26.05
CA ARG A 318 -19.33 -13.04 -26.95
C ARG A 318 -17.84 -13.20 -26.62
N ALA A 319 -17.48 -13.01 -25.35
CA ALA A 319 -16.09 -13.13 -24.92
C ALA A 319 -15.49 -14.52 -25.21
N ALA A 320 -16.26 -15.60 -24.99
CA ALA A 320 -15.81 -16.95 -25.29
C ALA A 320 -15.61 -17.18 -26.81
N ALA A 321 -16.43 -16.58 -27.67
CA ALA A 321 -16.26 -16.63 -29.12
C ALA A 321 -15.01 -15.84 -29.57
N ASP A 322 -14.78 -14.66 -28.99
CA ASP A 322 -13.60 -13.83 -29.28
C ASP A 322 -12.30 -14.52 -28.84
N ILE A 323 -12.28 -15.13 -27.65
CA ILE A 323 -11.14 -15.93 -27.16
C ILE A 323 -10.87 -17.12 -28.10
N LYS A 324 -11.92 -17.80 -28.56
CA LYS A 324 -11.78 -18.92 -29.50
C LYS A 324 -11.18 -18.47 -30.83
N THR A 325 -11.63 -17.34 -31.35
CA THR A 325 -11.12 -16.74 -32.60
C THR A 325 -9.64 -16.37 -32.45
N GLU A 326 -9.25 -15.73 -31.33
CA GLU A 326 -7.85 -15.40 -31.05
C GLU A 326 -6.99 -16.66 -30.92
N LEU A 327 -7.52 -17.73 -30.30
CA LEU A 327 -6.84 -19.02 -30.19
C LEU A 327 -6.53 -19.60 -31.55
N ASP A 328 -7.52 -19.65 -32.46
CA ASP A 328 -7.37 -20.24 -33.78
C ASP A 328 -6.33 -19.48 -34.62
N ILE A 329 -6.32 -18.14 -34.51
CA ILE A 329 -5.31 -17.28 -35.15
C ILE A 329 -3.92 -17.55 -34.58
N GLN A 330 -3.78 -17.63 -33.26
CA GLN A 330 -2.49 -17.83 -32.62
C GLN A 330 -1.92 -19.22 -32.86
N VAL A 331 -2.76 -20.26 -32.82
CA VAL A 331 -2.36 -21.64 -33.16
C VAL A 331 -1.83 -21.70 -34.60
N LYS A 332 -2.54 -21.12 -35.55
CA LYS A 332 -2.09 -21.07 -36.95
C LYS A 332 -0.74 -20.37 -37.07
N LYS A 333 -0.57 -19.19 -36.42
CA LYS A 333 0.67 -18.42 -36.41
C LYS A 333 1.84 -19.23 -35.86
N LEU A 334 1.64 -19.99 -34.77
CA LEU A 334 2.67 -20.82 -34.18
C LEU A 334 3.05 -22.01 -35.08
N LEU A 335 2.06 -22.65 -35.70
CA LEU A 335 2.29 -23.76 -36.66
C LEU A 335 3.04 -23.27 -37.90
N ASP A 336 2.65 -22.13 -38.46
CA ASP A 336 3.33 -21.52 -39.63
C ASP A 336 4.79 -21.14 -39.30
N ALA A 337 5.08 -20.87 -38.00
CA ALA A 337 6.44 -20.61 -37.48
C ALA A 337 7.21 -21.89 -37.08
N GLY A 338 6.65 -23.09 -37.30
CA GLY A 338 7.27 -24.36 -36.92
C GLY A 338 7.24 -24.69 -35.41
N LYS A 339 6.50 -23.90 -34.61
CA LYS A 339 6.37 -24.06 -33.15
C LYS A 339 5.22 -24.98 -32.79
N ILE A 340 5.38 -26.30 -33.05
CA ILE A 340 4.31 -27.29 -32.90
C ILE A 340 3.95 -27.50 -31.43
N ILE A 341 4.95 -27.57 -30.54
CA ILE A 341 4.76 -27.79 -29.10
C ILE A 341 4.02 -26.61 -28.44
N GLU A 342 4.40 -25.40 -28.79
CA GLU A 342 3.78 -24.18 -28.29
C GLU A 342 2.32 -24.07 -28.80
N ALA A 343 2.07 -24.43 -30.04
CA ALA A 343 0.73 -24.45 -30.61
C ALA A 343 -0.19 -25.43 -29.89
N GLU A 344 0.27 -26.65 -29.62
CA GLU A 344 -0.51 -27.66 -28.88
C GLU A 344 -0.73 -27.27 -27.43
N ARG A 345 0.30 -26.69 -26.76
CA ARG A 345 0.23 -26.21 -25.38
C ARG A 345 -0.86 -25.15 -25.21
N ILE A 346 -0.84 -24.09 -26.03
CA ILE A 346 -1.83 -23.02 -25.94
C ILE A 346 -3.24 -23.50 -26.31
N LYS A 347 -3.36 -24.37 -27.32
CA LYS A 347 -4.62 -24.95 -27.71
C LYS A 347 -5.26 -25.73 -26.57
N ARG A 348 -4.54 -26.66 -25.97
CA ARG A 348 -5.03 -27.50 -24.87
C ARG A 348 -5.46 -26.63 -23.67
N ARG A 349 -4.62 -25.69 -23.25
CA ARG A 349 -4.90 -24.82 -22.09
C ARG A 349 -6.14 -23.96 -22.34
N THR A 350 -6.17 -23.23 -23.44
CA THR A 350 -7.28 -22.30 -23.73
C THR A 350 -8.61 -23.04 -23.97
N THR A 351 -8.58 -24.24 -24.57
CA THR A 351 -9.78 -25.06 -24.71
C THR A 351 -10.35 -25.47 -23.35
N TYR A 352 -9.48 -25.84 -22.41
CA TYR A 352 -9.89 -26.16 -21.04
C TYR A 352 -10.46 -24.93 -20.31
N ASP A 353 -9.79 -23.78 -20.39
CA ASP A 353 -10.26 -22.52 -19.80
C ASP A 353 -11.63 -22.12 -20.38
N LEU A 354 -11.84 -22.26 -21.69
CA LEU A 354 -13.12 -21.98 -22.36
C LEU A 354 -14.25 -22.89 -21.87
N ALA A 355 -13.98 -24.16 -21.60
CA ALA A 355 -14.96 -25.07 -21.02
C ALA A 355 -15.40 -24.60 -19.63
N LEU A 356 -14.45 -24.26 -18.76
CA LEU A 356 -14.75 -23.72 -17.43
C LEU A 356 -15.53 -22.39 -17.48
N ILE A 357 -15.15 -21.48 -18.38
CA ILE A 357 -15.85 -20.20 -18.55
C ILE A 357 -17.30 -20.41 -18.96
N ARG A 358 -17.59 -21.39 -19.83
CA ARG A 358 -18.96 -21.71 -20.28
C ARG A 358 -19.80 -22.36 -19.18
N GLU A 359 -19.22 -23.30 -18.43
CA GLU A 359 -19.96 -24.10 -17.44
C GLU A 359 -20.10 -23.38 -16.10
N VAL A 360 -19.01 -22.77 -15.62
CA VAL A 360 -18.94 -22.18 -14.28
C VAL A 360 -18.89 -20.64 -14.31
N GLY A 361 -18.61 -20.05 -15.48
CA GLY A 361 -18.43 -18.60 -15.64
C GLY A 361 -17.07 -18.08 -15.19
N TYR A 362 -16.14 -18.96 -14.80
CA TYR A 362 -14.83 -18.59 -14.24
C TYR A 362 -13.78 -19.65 -14.56
N CYS A 363 -12.52 -19.23 -14.72
CA CYS A 363 -11.35 -20.13 -14.75
C CYS A 363 -10.17 -19.51 -14.01
N ASN A 364 -9.21 -20.33 -13.60
CA ASN A 364 -7.97 -19.83 -12.99
C ASN A 364 -7.16 -19.04 -14.01
N GLY A 365 -6.86 -17.76 -13.69
CA GLY A 365 -6.17 -16.86 -14.60
C GLY A 365 -7.10 -16.16 -15.59
N ILE A 366 -8.40 -16.07 -15.30
CA ILE A 366 -9.40 -15.35 -16.11
C ILE A 366 -8.99 -13.92 -16.44
N GLU A 367 -8.17 -13.30 -15.59
CA GLU A 367 -7.60 -11.98 -15.81
C GLU A 367 -6.78 -11.87 -17.09
N ASN A 368 -6.22 -12.98 -17.59
CA ASN A 368 -5.49 -12.99 -18.87
C ASN A 368 -6.40 -12.84 -20.09
N TYR A 369 -7.70 -13.00 -19.91
CA TYR A 369 -8.74 -12.79 -20.91
C TYR A 369 -9.55 -11.51 -20.69
N SER A 370 -9.14 -10.66 -19.71
CA SER A 370 -9.87 -9.46 -19.28
C SER A 370 -10.24 -8.51 -20.42
N ARG A 371 -9.39 -8.39 -21.44
CA ARG A 371 -9.67 -7.60 -22.66
C ARG A 371 -10.96 -8.05 -23.35
N HIS A 372 -11.15 -9.35 -23.53
CA HIS A 372 -12.33 -9.91 -24.21
C HIS A 372 -13.59 -9.70 -23.39
N PHE A 373 -13.52 -9.91 -22.08
CA PHE A 373 -14.64 -9.65 -21.18
C PHE A 373 -15.04 -8.18 -21.14
N ALA A 374 -14.07 -7.27 -21.14
CA ALA A 374 -14.31 -5.83 -21.14
C ALA A 374 -14.65 -5.27 -22.55
N GLY A 375 -14.67 -6.08 -23.60
CA GLY A 375 -14.91 -5.62 -24.97
C GLY A 375 -13.90 -4.61 -25.51
N LYS A 376 -12.67 -4.60 -24.96
CA LYS A 376 -11.62 -3.63 -25.31
C LYS A 376 -10.80 -4.04 -26.53
N ALA A 377 -10.30 -3.04 -27.25
CA ALA A 377 -9.39 -3.26 -28.36
C ALA A 377 -8.00 -3.73 -27.87
N PRO A 378 -7.22 -4.44 -28.70
CA PRO A 378 -5.84 -4.80 -28.39
C PRO A 378 -4.99 -3.57 -28.05
N GLY A 379 -4.24 -3.62 -26.94
CA GLY A 379 -3.40 -2.53 -26.47
C GLY A 379 -4.11 -1.41 -25.73
N GLU A 380 -5.43 -1.43 -25.64
CA GLU A 380 -6.21 -0.47 -24.85
C GLU A 380 -5.92 -0.63 -23.36
N ALA A 381 -5.89 0.52 -22.65
CA ALA A 381 -5.56 0.54 -21.22
C ALA A 381 -6.64 -0.19 -20.39
N PRO A 382 -6.24 -1.06 -19.45
CA PRO A 382 -7.18 -1.75 -18.57
C PRO A 382 -7.89 -0.77 -17.62
N ASP A 383 -9.07 -1.15 -17.12
CA ASP A 383 -9.67 -0.45 -16.00
C ASP A 383 -8.87 -0.73 -14.73
N THR A 384 -8.69 0.30 -13.92
CA THR A 384 -7.90 0.27 -12.70
C THR A 384 -8.68 0.96 -11.57
N LEU A 385 -8.13 1.05 -10.38
CA LEU A 385 -8.75 1.82 -9.29
C LEU A 385 -9.07 3.26 -9.72
N LEU A 386 -8.23 3.87 -10.57
CA LEU A 386 -8.44 5.23 -11.06
C LEU A 386 -9.73 5.38 -11.88
N SER A 387 -10.20 4.30 -12.51
CA SER A 387 -11.45 4.29 -13.28
C SER A 387 -12.70 4.39 -12.39
N TYR A 388 -12.59 4.03 -11.10
CA TYR A 388 -13.69 4.09 -10.12
C TYR A 388 -13.87 5.50 -9.53
N PHE A 389 -12.86 6.36 -9.63
CA PHE A 389 -12.97 7.75 -9.18
C PHE A 389 -13.89 8.56 -10.06
N PRO A 390 -14.54 9.63 -9.52
CA PRO A 390 -15.45 10.46 -10.27
C PRO A 390 -14.76 11.17 -11.43
N HIS A 391 -15.52 11.34 -12.51
CA HIS A 391 -15.12 12.05 -13.70
C HIS A 391 -16.17 13.09 -14.03
N LYS A 392 -15.77 14.17 -14.68
CA LYS A 392 -16.68 15.18 -15.24
C LYS A 392 -16.52 15.30 -16.74
N ILE A 393 -17.57 15.73 -17.41
CA ILE A 393 -17.56 16.02 -18.83
C ILE A 393 -17.19 17.49 -19.01
N VAL A 394 -16.19 17.77 -19.83
CA VAL A 394 -15.79 19.12 -20.23
C VAL A 394 -15.81 19.23 -21.74
N GLN A 395 -16.30 20.37 -22.22
CA GLN A 395 -16.29 20.70 -23.65
C GLN A 395 -14.87 21.13 -24.05
N VAL A 396 -14.24 20.40 -24.96
CA VAL A 396 -12.88 20.70 -25.45
C VAL A 396 -12.94 20.87 -26.95
N LYS A 397 -12.33 21.93 -27.46
CA LYS A 397 -12.22 22.14 -28.90
C LYS A 397 -11.22 21.14 -29.49
N ASN A 398 -11.69 20.27 -30.38
CA ASN A 398 -10.83 19.34 -31.08
C ASN A 398 -9.86 20.10 -32.00
N PRO A 399 -8.54 20.00 -31.82
CA PRO A 399 -7.57 20.77 -32.60
C PRO A 399 -7.55 20.39 -34.09
N LYS A 400 -8.04 19.19 -34.45
CA LYS A 400 -8.09 18.72 -35.86
C LYS A 400 -9.37 19.11 -36.56
N THR A 401 -10.50 19.08 -35.87
CA THR A 401 -11.82 19.31 -36.49
C THR A 401 -12.38 20.70 -36.19
N GLY A 402 -11.82 21.43 -35.19
CA GLY A 402 -12.30 22.68 -34.72
C GLY A 402 -13.65 22.64 -33.97
N LYS A 403 -14.28 21.47 -33.88
CA LYS A 403 -15.57 21.25 -33.19
C LYS A 403 -15.36 21.09 -31.69
N MET A 404 -16.37 21.48 -30.92
CA MET A 404 -16.42 21.17 -29.48
C MET A 404 -16.82 19.71 -29.32
N GLU A 405 -16.06 18.98 -28.53
CA GLU A 405 -16.28 17.58 -28.23
C GLU A 405 -16.31 17.40 -26.71
N ASP A 406 -17.18 16.51 -26.27
CA ASP A 406 -17.26 16.10 -24.88
C ASP A 406 -16.05 15.25 -24.52
N LYS A 407 -15.27 15.70 -23.54
CA LYS A 407 -14.15 14.95 -23.00
C LYS A 407 -14.39 14.62 -21.54
N ARG A 408 -14.35 13.34 -21.21
CA ARG A 408 -14.37 12.85 -19.82
C ARG A 408 -13.01 13.12 -19.19
N VAL A 409 -12.97 13.87 -18.09
CA VAL A 409 -11.75 14.21 -17.35
C VAL A 409 -11.89 13.81 -15.88
N PRO A 410 -10.81 13.40 -15.20
CA PRO A 410 -10.86 13.09 -13.79
C PRO A 410 -11.30 14.28 -12.94
N ASP A 411 -12.15 14.06 -11.94
CA ASP A 411 -12.59 15.07 -10.98
C ASP A 411 -12.34 14.68 -9.53
N PHE A 412 -11.11 14.33 -9.24
CA PHE A 412 -10.59 13.98 -7.92
C PHE A 412 -9.18 14.53 -7.72
N LEU A 413 -8.74 14.58 -6.47
CA LEU A 413 -7.38 14.97 -6.10
C LEU A 413 -6.49 13.74 -6.00
N THR A 414 -5.29 13.81 -6.56
CA THR A 414 -4.26 12.79 -6.37
C THR A 414 -3.12 13.36 -5.54
N ILE A 415 -2.69 12.63 -4.51
CA ILE A 415 -1.51 12.96 -3.70
C ILE A 415 -0.54 11.79 -3.82
N VAL A 416 0.68 12.06 -4.28
CA VAL A 416 1.72 11.03 -4.40
C VAL A 416 2.74 11.27 -3.29
N ASP A 417 2.70 10.42 -2.26
CA ASP A 417 3.62 10.55 -1.14
C ASP A 417 4.96 9.86 -1.42
N GLU A 418 6.04 10.48 -0.93
CA GLU A 418 7.43 10.13 -1.27
C GLU A 418 7.58 9.95 -2.80
N SER A 419 7.11 10.96 -3.54
CA SER A 419 6.95 10.93 -5.00
C SER A 419 8.25 10.61 -5.73
N HIS A 420 9.40 11.04 -5.22
CA HIS A 420 10.73 10.73 -5.77
C HIS A 420 11.02 9.22 -5.86
N VAL A 421 10.26 8.37 -5.13
CA VAL A 421 10.30 6.91 -5.23
C VAL A 421 9.10 6.38 -6.01
N ALA A 422 7.89 6.87 -5.71
CA ALA A 422 6.65 6.36 -6.27
C ALA A 422 6.52 6.62 -7.79
N ILE A 423 6.93 7.79 -8.27
CA ILE A 423 6.85 8.15 -9.69
C ILE A 423 7.76 7.28 -10.57
N PRO A 424 9.06 7.12 -10.28
CA PRO A 424 9.90 6.17 -11.02
C PRO A 424 9.39 4.72 -10.96
N GLN A 425 8.82 4.30 -9.85
CA GLN A 425 8.24 2.97 -9.69
C GLN A 425 7.03 2.77 -10.62
N ILE A 426 6.11 3.74 -10.68
CA ILE A 426 4.96 3.72 -11.60
C ILE A 426 5.47 3.63 -13.06
N GLY A 427 6.48 4.42 -13.41
CA GLY A 427 7.08 4.42 -14.74
C GLY A 427 7.72 3.09 -15.16
N GLY A 428 8.34 2.38 -14.21
CA GLY A 428 9.06 1.13 -14.48
C GLY A 428 8.18 -0.13 -14.55
N MET A 429 6.99 -0.12 -13.95
CA MET A 429 6.16 -1.34 -13.79
C MET A 429 5.73 -1.98 -15.10
N PHE A 430 5.33 -1.18 -16.08
CA PHE A 430 4.86 -1.69 -17.37
C PHE A 430 5.93 -2.49 -18.12
N ALA A 431 7.16 -2.00 -18.18
CA ALA A 431 8.22 -2.64 -18.96
C ALA A 431 8.58 -4.05 -18.43
N GLY A 432 8.64 -4.19 -17.10
CA GLY A 432 8.91 -5.47 -16.46
C GLY A 432 7.83 -6.52 -16.73
N ASP A 433 6.56 -6.13 -16.60
CA ASP A 433 5.41 -7.01 -16.85
C ASP A 433 5.32 -7.39 -18.33
N ALA A 434 5.52 -6.45 -19.25
CA ALA A 434 5.47 -6.67 -20.69
C ALA A 434 6.55 -7.68 -21.15
N SER A 435 7.78 -7.57 -20.65
CA SER A 435 8.86 -8.49 -20.97
C SER A 435 8.54 -9.93 -20.55
N ARG A 436 8.03 -10.10 -19.31
CA ARG A 436 7.63 -11.40 -18.79
C ARG A 436 6.50 -12.03 -19.61
N LYS A 437 5.46 -11.28 -19.93
CA LYS A 437 4.30 -11.77 -20.70
C LYS A 437 4.65 -12.08 -22.13
N LYS A 438 5.56 -11.32 -22.74
CA LYS A 438 6.07 -11.63 -24.08
C LYS A 438 6.62 -13.06 -24.15
N ASN A 439 7.44 -13.47 -23.20
CA ASN A 439 7.96 -14.83 -23.13
C ASN A 439 6.84 -15.87 -23.02
N LEU A 440 5.85 -15.64 -22.15
CA LEU A 440 4.70 -16.56 -22.01
C LEU A 440 3.89 -16.71 -23.30
N ILE A 441 3.74 -15.63 -24.07
CA ILE A 441 3.04 -15.65 -25.36
C ILE A 441 3.87 -16.34 -26.44
N ASP A 442 5.16 -15.98 -26.57
CA ASP A 442 6.05 -16.49 -27.61
C ASP A 442 6.31 -18.01 -27.48
N PHE A 443 6.19 -18.55 -26.25
CA PHE A 443 6.34 -19.97 -25.96
C PHE A 443 5.02 -20.71 -25.69
N GLY A 444 3.87 -20.14 -26.08
CA GLY A 444 2.57 -20.81 -26.10
C GLY A 444 1.96 -21.10 -24.71
N PHE A 445 2.33 -20.36 -23.66
CA PHE A 445 1.72 -20.48 -22.34
C PHE A 445 0.48 -19.60 -22.20
N ARG A 446 0.43 -18.46 -22.91
CA ARG A 446 -0.70 -17.52 -22.88
C ARG A 446 -1.04 -16.98 -24.27
N LEU A 447 -2.30 -16.58 -24.46
CA LEU A 447 -2.75 -15.86 -25.65
C LEU A 447 -2.20 -14.44 -25.69
N PRO A 448 -2.12 -13.79 -26.88
CA PRO A 448 -1.71 -12.39 -26.99
C PRO A 448 -2.49 -11.43 -26.12
N SER A 449 -3.79 -11.68 -25.88
CA SER A 449 -4.65 -10.89 -24.97
C SER A 449 -4.14 -10.81 -23.53
N ALA A 450 -3.34 -11.77 -23.08
CA ALA A 450 -2.72 -11.71 -21.77
C ALA A 450 -1.79 -10.48 -21.58
N ALA A 451 -1.25 -9.94 -22.69
CA ALA A 451 -0.44 -8.72 -22.65
C ALA A 451 -1.26 -7.48 -22.25
N ASP A 452 -2.58 -7.51 -22.42
CA ASP A 452 -3.47 -6.39 -22.10
C ASP A 452 -3.90 -6.36 -20.62
N ASN A 453 -3.74 -7.48 -19.89
CA ASN A 453 -3.84 -7.51 -18.43
C ASN A 453 -2.53 -7.00 -17.80
N ARG A 454 -2.33 -5.71 -17.76
CA ARG A 454 -1.07 -5.05 -17.44
C ARG A 454 -1.27 -3.83 -16.54
N PRO A 455 -0.22 -3.36 -15.85
CA PRO A 455 -0.27 -2.04 -15.25
C PRO A 455 -0.41 -0.96 -16.33
N LEU A 456 -0.92 0.20 -15.95
CA LEU A 456 -0.93 1.37 -16.83
C LEU A 456 0.50 1.72 -17.26
N LYS A 457 0.63 2.20 -18.49
CA LYS A 457 1.82 2.94 -18.90
C LYS A 457 1.84 4.27 -18.18
N PHE A 458 3.00 4.91 -18.12
CA PHE A 458 3.13 6.17 -17.40
C PHE A 458 2.27 7.30 -18.00
N ASP A 459 2.22 7.42 -19.31
CA ASP A 459 1.37 8.35 -20.03
C ASP A 459 -0.15 8.09 -19.82
N GLU A 460 -0.51 6.81 -19.74
CA GLU A 460 -1.89 6.43 -19.39
C GLU A 460 -2.24 6.79 -17.95
N PHE A 461 -1.31 6.60 -17.01
CA PHE A 461 -1.47 7.04 -15.63
C PHE A 461 -1.65 8.56 -15.56
N GLU A 462 -0.78 9.32 -16.20
CA GLU A 462 -0.89 10.78 -16.23
C GLU A 462 -2.23 11.26 -16.78
N THR A 463 -2.77 10.62 -17.81
CA THR A 463 -4.07 11.01 -18.37
C THR A 463 -5.25 10.69 -17.46
N ARG A 464 -5.10 9.69 -16.57
CA ARG A 464 -6.16 9.22 -15.67
C ARG A 464 -6.14 9.84 -14.28
N VAL A 465 -5.06 10.52 -13.88
CA VAL A 465 -5.04 11.33 -12.67
C VAL A 465 -5.52 12.74 -12.96
N GLY A 466 -6.21 13.33 -11.97
CA GLY A 466 -6.68 14.72 -12.07
C GLY A 466 -5.57 15.70 -11.68
N GLN A 467 -5.92 16.62 -10.78
CA GLN A 467 -4.94 17.50 -10.16
C GLN A 467 -4.07 16.71 -9.18
N CYS A 468 -2.74 16.85 -9.28
CA CYS A 468 -1.78 16.06 -8.55
C CYS A 468 -0.90 16.92 -7.65
N ILE A 469 -0.72 16.47 -6.40
CA ILE A 469 0.25 17.03 -5.45
C ILE A 469 1.29 15.96 -5.18
N TYR A 470 2.55 16.28 -5.43
CA TYR A 470 3.70 15.45 -5.11
C TYR A 470 4.26 15.87 -3.75
N THR A 471 4.35 14.95 -2.78
CA THR A 471 4.93 15.26 -1.47
C THR A 471 6.27 14.57 -1.34
N SER A 472 7.32 15.32 -1.03
CA SER A 472 8.67 14.79 -0.85
C SER A 472 9.54 15.76 -0.07
N ALA A 473 10.52 15.19 0.66
CA ALA A 473 11.63 15.97 1.21
C ALA A 473 12.73 16.21 0.16
N THR A 474 12.80 15.36 -0.86
CA THR A 474 13.79 15.36 -1.93
C THR A 474 13.13 15.11 -3.27
N PRO A 475 12.31 16.05 -3.79
CA PRO A 475 11.67 15.89 -5.09
C PRO A 475 12.69 15.56 -6.19
N GLY A 476 12.29 14.71 -7.13
CA GLY A 476 13.12 14.34 -8.27
C GLY A 476 12.98 15.32 -9.45
N LYS A 477 13.69 15.02 -10.53
CA LYS A 477 13.67 15.85 -11.75
C LYS A 477 12.27 16.01 -12.32
N TYR A 478 11.45 14.93 -12.32
CA TYR A 478 10.10 14.95 -12.83
C TYR A 478 9.22 15.97 -12.10
N GLU A 479 9.25 15.98 -10.77
CA GLU A 479 8.43 16.89 -9.95
C GLU A 479 8.81 18.34 -10.22
N TYR A 480 10.11 18.66 -10.33
CA TYR A 480 10.56 20.02 -10.64
C TYR A 480 10.17 20.47 -12.04
N GLU A 481 10.22 19.59 -13.04
CA GLU A 481 9.89 19.92 -14.42
C GLU A 481 8.40 20.05 -14.68
N GLN A 482 7.57 19.26 -13.99
CA GLN A 482 6.11 19.24 -14.22
C GLN A 482 5.34 20.22 -13.33
N SER A 483 5.87 20.56 -12.15
CA SER A 483 5.12 21.35 -11.19
C SER A 483 4.98 22.81 -11.59
N GLN A 484 3.74 23.27 -11.64
CA GLN A 484 3.38 24.66 -11.88
C GLN A 484 3.48 25.51 -10.61
N ASN A 485 3.57 24.86 -9.45
CA ASN A 485 3.74 25.47 -8.13
C ASN A 485 4.54 24.54 -7.22
N ILE A 486 5.51 25.09 -6.50
CA ILE A 486 6.27 24.38 -5.47
C ILE A 486 6.02 25.11 -4.16
N ALA A 487 5.34 24.46 -3.24
CA ALA A 487 5.11 24.94 -1.89
C ALA A 487 6.18 24.39 -0.95
N GLU A 488 6.92 25.25 -0.28
CA GLU A 488 7.97 24.86 0.66
C GLU A 488 7.45 24.79 2.09
N GLN A 489 7.89 23.77 2.81
CA GLN A 489 7.55 23.51 4.23
C GLN A 489 8.82 23.04 4.95
N ILE A 490 9.65 23.98 5.33
CA ILE A 490 10.99 23.74 5.91
C ILE A 490 10.93 23.82 7.44
N ILE A 491 10.19 24.79 7.98
CA ILE A 491 10.06 24.99 9.44
C ILE A 491 9.11 23.93 10.00
N ARG A 492 9.64 23.09 10.92
CA ARG A 492 8.85 22.06 11.60
C ARG A 492 7.91 22.69 12.63
N PRO A 493 6.63 22.31 12.66
CA PRO A 493 5.67 22.80 13.66
C PRO A 493 6.08 22.54 15.11
N THR A 494 6.85 21.46 15.33
CA THR A 494 7.37 21.05 16.65
C THR A 494 8.53 21.87 17.14
N GLY A 495 9.10 22.77 16.31
CA GLY A 495 10.32 23.50 16.63
C GLY A 495 11.61 22.65 16.60
N LEU A 496 11.51 21.38 16.20
CA LEU A 496 12.66 20.49 16.08
C LEU A 496 13.60 21.01 15.00
N ILE A 497 14.86 21.17 15.36
CA ILE A 497 15.94 21.57 14.46
C ILE A 497 16.54 20.36 13.74
N ASP A 498 17.30 20.61 12.66
CA ASP A 498 18.05 19.56 12.01
C ASP A 498 19.14 18.99 12.94
N PRO A 499 19.44 17.68 12.83
CA PRO A 499 20.48 17.06 13.64
C PRO A 499 21.84 17.64 13.30
N VAL A 500 22.73 17.68 14.28
CA VAL A 500 24.12 18.09 14.08
C VAL A 500 24.81 17.05 13.18
N LEU A 501 25.33 17.50 12.06
CA LEU A 501 26.06 16.67 11.12
C LEU A 501 27.57 16.70 11.42
N VAL A 502 28.15 15.53 11.72
CA VAL A 502 29.59 15.37 11.98
C VAL A 502 30.16 14.42 10.93
N ILE A 503 31.09 14.91 10.12
CA ILE A 503 31.78 14.13 9.08
C ILE A 503 33.14 13.72 9.62
N LYS A 504 33.42 12.41 9.63
CA LYS A 504 34.67 11.84 10.13
C LYS A 504 35.28 10.89 9.10
N PRO A 505 36.60 10.67 9.10
CA PRO A 505 37.26 9.71 8.22
C PRO A 505 36.76 8.28 8.44
N VAL A 506 36.78 7.46 7.39
CA VAL A 506 36.39 6.04 7.48
C VAL A 506 37.44 5.21 8.23
N THR A 507 38.71 5.50 8.00
CA THR A 507 39.86 4.76 8.57
C THR A 507 40.50 5.51 9.72
N ALA A 508 41.23 4.79 10.56
CA ALA A 508 42.05 5.37 11.60
C ALA A 508 43.03 6.38 11.02
N LEU A 509 43.31 7.45 11.75
CA LEU A 509 44.28 8.47 11.37
C LEU A 509 45.58 8.31 12.15
N ALA A 510 46.71 8.44 11.45
CA ALA A 510 48.00 8.43 12.10
C ALA A 510 48.16 9.67 12.99
N ARG A 511 48.72 9.49 14.19
CA ARG A 511 48.96 10.54 15.17
C ARG A 511 49.79 11.69 14.57
N GLY A 512 49.34 12.93 14.73
CA GLY A 512 50.00 14.12 14.20
C GLY A 512 49.83 14.34 12.68
N SER A 513 48.95 13.60 11.99
CA SER A 513 48.65 13.86 10.59
C SER A 513 47.88 15.18 10.40
N LYS A 514 48.11 15.87 9.26
CA LYS A 514 47.34 17.08 8.88
C LYS A 514 45.82 16.83 8.89
N ALA A 515 45.40 15.60 8.58
CA ALA A 515 44.00 15.21 8.60
C ALA A 515 43.44 15.15 10.02
N GLU A 516 44.22 14.69 11.01
CA GLU A 516 43.83 14.70 12.44
C GLU A 516 43.75 16.14 12.99
N GLU A 517 44.68 17.02 12.58
CA GLU A 517 44.64 18.44 12.98
C GLU A 517 43.42 19.16 12.36
N ASN A 518 43.04 18.86 11.12
CA ASN A 518 41.86 19.43 10.49
C ASN A 518 40.59 18.94 11.17
N LEU A 519 40.47 17.64 11.49
CA LEU A 519 39.34 17.09 12.24
C LEU A 519 39.17 17.76 13.62
N LYS A 520 40.29 18.02 14.31
CA LYS A 520 40.30 18.76 15.60
C LYS A 520 39.89 20.24 15.44
N LYS A 521 40.13 20.84 14.27
CA LYS A 521 39.71 22.21 13.94
C LYS A 521 38.23 22.28 13.58
N GLU A 522 37.73 21.34 12.76
CA GLU A 522 36.34 21.29 12.34
C GLU A 522 35.40 20.94 13.51
N SER A 523 35.80 20.04 14.41
CA SER A 523 35.05 19.75 15.65
C SER A 523 34.91 20.95 16.59
N LYS A 524 35.78 21.97 16.43
CA LYS A 524 35.68 23.26 17.14
C LYS A 524 34.80 24.28 16.43
N ALA A 525 34.51 24.07 15.12
CA ALA A 525 33.84 25.05 14.25
C ALA A 525 32.38 24.73 13.97
N GLY A 526 31.79 23.74 14.61
CA GLY A 526 30.35 23.40 14.48
C GLY A 526 29.47 24.61 14.79
N THR A 527 29.20 25.40 13.77
CA THR A 527 28.26 26.53 13.81
C THR A 527 26.97 26.07 13.15
N ASN A 528 25.84 26.17 13.86
CA ASN A 528 24.54 26.17 13.21
C ASN A 528 24.46 27.40 12.29
N ALA A 529 24.24 27.18 11.00
CA ALA A 529 24.24 28.21 9.97
C ALA A 529 23.19 29.33 10.19
N GLU A 530 22.15 29.07 10.98
CA GLU A 530 21.04 30.04 11.19
C GLU A 530 21.09 30.82 12.52
N THR A 531 21.76 30.35 13.54
CA THR A 531 21.67 31.01 14.85
C THR A 531 22.95 31.64 15.35
N GLY A 532 24.10 31.46 14.72
CA GLY A 532 25.38 32.04 15.10
C GLY A 532 25.89 31.64 16.50
N LYS A 533 25.22 30.74 17.22
CA LYS A 533 25.61 30.28 18.55
C LYS A 533 26.56 29.08 18.46
N LYS A 534 27.76 29.22 18.99
CA LYS A 534 28.70 28.10 19.16
C LYS A 534 28.10 27.07 20.10
N VAL A 535 27.74 25.90 19.59
CA VAL A 535 27.39 24.75 20.42
C VAL A 535 28.68 24.16 20.96
N THR A 536 29.02 24.51 22.18
CA THR A 536 30.09 23.85 22.93
C THR A 536 29.56 22.51 23.43
N SER A 537 29.62 21.47 22.59
CA SER A 537 29.30 20.12 23.06
C SER A 537 30.40 19.64 24.04
N ALA A 538 30.00 18.86 25.02
CA ALA A 538 30.94 18.15 25.92
C ALA A 538 31.93 17.27 25.10
N HIS A 539 31.62 16.96 23.86
CA HIS A 539 32.41 16.28 22.85
C HIS A 539 33.72 16.99 22.48
N ALA A 540 33.69 18.32 22.28
CA ALA A 540 34.89 19.09 21.90
C ALA A 540 36.01 19.01 22.96
N LYS A 541 35.71 18.68 24.22
CA LYS A 541 36.70 18.53 25.29
C LYS A 541 37.41 17.18 25.31
N LYS A 542 36.75 16.09 24.82
CA LYS A 542 37.30 14.73 24.90
C LYS A 542 38.24 14.37 23.73
N ILE A 543 38.07 15.02 22.58
CA ILE A 543 38.89 14.76 21.35
C ILE A 543 40.34 15.31 21.49
N LYS A 544 40.64 16.11 22.49
CA LYS A 544 41.98 16.73 22.61
C LYS A 544 43.15 15.76 22.80
N ASN A 545 42.89 14.51 23.22
CA ASN A 545 43.97 13.55 23.56
C ASN A 545 43.74 12.12 23.07
N ALA A 546 42.67 11.82 22.31
CA ALA A 546 42.38 10.47 21.80
C ALA A 546 42.78 10.31 20.34
N GLU A 547 43.41 9.21 20.00
CA GLU A 547 43.71 8.77 18.65
C GLU A 547 42.39 8.35 17.94
N TYR A 548 42.13 8.87 16.73
CA TYR A 548 40.95 8.45 15.98
C TYR A 548 41.17 7.04 15.41
N VAL A 549 40.42 6.07 15.90
CA VAL A 549 40.60 4.64 15.58
C VAL A 549 39.69 4.14 14.45
N GLY A 550 38.98 5.03 13.76
CA GLY A 550 38.13 4.71 12.61
C GLY A 550 36.63 4.71 12.92
N GLN A 551 35.82 4.65 11.84
CA GLN A 551 34.37 4.89 11.91
C GLN A 551 33.59 3.94 12.84
N ILE A 552 34.00 2.68 12.99
CA ILE A 552 33.27 1.68 13.78
C ILE A 552 33.45 1.96 15.27
N PHE A 553 34.68 2.16 15.71
CA PHE A 553 34.97 2.43 17.13
C PHE A 553 34.37 3.78 17.56
N ASP A 554 34.45 4.78 16.68
CA ASP A 554 33.85 6.10 16.92
C ASP A 554 32.33 6.00 17.04
N PHE A 555 31.67 5.25 16.16
CA PHE A 555 30.24 5.00 16.27
C PHE A 555 29.87 4.30 17.58
N ILE A 556 30.65 3.34 18.05
CA ILE A 556 30.43 2.63 19.31
C ILE A 556 30.50 3.59 20.49
N GLU A 557 31.55 4.43 20.56
CA GLU A 557 31.69 5.41 21.63
C GLU A 557 30.49 6.38 21.70
N GLU A 558 30.06 6.89 20.54
CA GLU A 558 28.90 7.77 20.44
C GLU A 558 27.59 7.04 20.81
N ALA A 559 27.43 5.79 20.37
CA ALA A 559 26.27 4.98 20.71
C ALA A 559 26.19 4.69 22.21
N GLU A 560 27.31 4.38 22.87
CA GLU A 560 27.33 4.18 24.32
C GLU A 560 26.93 5.44 25.09
N ILE A 561 27.30 6.64 24.61
CA ILE A 561 26.89 7.90 25.22
C ILE A 561 25.39 8.10 25.13
N VAL A 562 24.83 7.80 23.97
CA VAL A 562 23.39 7.93 23.69
C VAL A 562 22.58 6.92 24.50
N ILE A 563 23.05 5.67 24.57
CA ILE A 563 22.42 4.58 25.34
C ILE A 563 22.39 4.93 26.84
N LYS A 564 23.48 5.49 27.39
CA LYS A 564 23.53 5.95 28.80
C LYS A 564 22.50 7.03 29.13
N ARG A 565 21.99 7.74 28.10
CA ARG A 565 20.91 8.73 28.22
C ARG A 565 19.52 8.13 28.05
N GLY A 566 19.41 6.81 27.86
CA GLY A 566 18.14 6.12 27.59
C GLY A 566 17.62 6.28 26.17
N GLN A 567 18.45 6.82 25.27
CA GLN A 567 18.13 7.01 23.86
C GLN A 567 18.69 5.86 23.02
N ARG A 568 18.40 5.83 21.73
CA ARG A 568 18.79 4.73 20.83
C ARG A 568 19.56 5.21 19.62
N ALA A 569 20.36 4.29 19.06
CA ALA A 569 21.18 4.57 17.89
C ALA A 569 20.83 3.65 16.70
N ILE A 570 21.07 4.14 15.49
CA ILE A 570 20.99 3.37 14.25
C ILE A 570 22.33 3.44 13.53
N ALA A 571 22.79 2.30 12.99
CA ALA A 571 23.92 2.24 12.07
C ALA A 571 23.44 1.79 10.68
N THR A 572 23.84 2.51 9.63
CA THR A 572 23.56 2.10 8.26
C THR A 572 24.82 1.58 7.57
N THR A 573 24.73 0.36 7.04
CA THR A 573 25.83 -0.30 6.30
C THR A 573 25.52 -0.41 4.82
N LEU A 574 26.52 -0.79 4.01
CA LEU A 574 26.36 -0.97 2.56
C LEU A 574 25.99 -2.40 2.17
N THR A 575 26.37 -3.39 2.98
CA THR A 575 26.13 -4.81 2.68
C THR A 575 25.45 -5.52 3.85
N LYS A 576 24.73 -6.60 3.54
CA LYS A 576 24.08 -7.47 4.51
C LYS A 576 25.12 -8.06 5.49
N LYS A 577 26.20 -8.62 4.95
CA LYS A 577 27.28 -9.19 5.75
C LYS A 577 27.87 -8.17 6.72
N MET A 578 28.12 -6.93 6.28
CA MET A 578 28.59 -5.88 7.19
C MET A 578 27.60 -5.55 8.30
N ALA A 579 26.28 -5.66 8.04
CA ALA A 579 25.27 -5.45 9.06
C ALA A 579 25.28 -6.57 10.10
N GLU A 580 25.43 -7.81 9.67
CA GLU A 580 25.53 -8.99 10.52
C GLU A 580 26.80 -8.96 11.37
N ASP A 581 27.97 -8.78 10.73
CA ASP A 581 29.28 -8.72 11.37
C ASP A 581 29.36 -7.58 12.42
N LEU A 582 28.82 -6.40 12.09
CA LEU A 582 28.77 -5.28 13.01
C LEU A 582 27.83 -5.56 14.20
N THR A 583 26.71 -6.23 13.96
CA THR A 583 25.78 -6.59 15.03
C THR A 583 26.41 -7.59 16.00
N GLU A 584 27.13 -8.59 15.48
CA GLU A 584 27.86 -9.56 16.30
C GLU A 584 28.94 -8.87 17.13
N PHE A 585 29.74 -8.02 16.50
CA PHE A 585 30.78 -7.23 17.18
C PHE A 585 30.24 -6.31 18.29
N LEU A 586 29.07 -5.71 18.09
CA LEU A 586 28.40 -4.90 19.11
C LEU A 586 27.88 -5.74 20.28
N LYS A 587 27.33 -6.95 19.99
CA LYS A 587 26.87 -7.92 21.00
C LYS A 587 28.01 -8.41 21.88
N GLU A 588 29.16 -8.73 21.29
CA GLU A 588 30.38 -9.13 22.04
C GLU A 588 30.84 -8.06 23.03
N ARG A 589 30.51 -6.79 22.78
CA ARG A 589 30.78 -5.67 23.69
C ARG A 589 29.65 -5.39 24.69
N GLY A 590 28.64 -6.24 24.74
CA GLY A 590 27.52 -6.12 25.67
C GLY A 590 26.45 -5.09 25.26
N ILE A 591 26.49 -4.58 24.03
CA ILE A 591 25.48 -3.65 23.52
C ILE A 591 24.31 -4.47 22.96
N LYS A 592 23.10 -4.22 23.44
CA LYS A 592 21.89 -4.88 22.94
C LYS A 592 21.59 -4.41 21.52
N THR A 593 21.85 -5.27 20.55
CA THR A 593 21.80 -4.90 19.13
C THR A 593 21.06 -5.95 18.34
N ASN A 594 20.35 -5.51 17.31
CA ASN A 594 19.77 -6.37 16.27
C ASN A 594 20.02 -5.74 14.89
N TYR A 595 19.79 -6.52 13.82
CA TYR A 595 19.96 -6.05 12.45
C TYR A 595 18.72 -6.29 11.60
N ILE A 596 18.61 -5.52 10.51
CA ILE A 596 17.57 -5.67 9.49
C ILE A 596 18.18 -5.53 8.08
N HIS A 597 17.87 -6.47 7.18
CA HIS A 597 18.17 -6.37 5.75
C HIS A 597 17.08 -7.09 4.92
N SER A 598 17.26 -7.16 3.58
CA SER A 598 16.22 -7.64 2.65
C SER A 598 15.82 -9.11 2.83
N ASP A 599 16.68 -9.96 3.44
CA ASP A 599 16.41 -11.38 3.60
C ASP A 599 15.61 -11.71 4.87
N ILE A 600 15.38 -10.72 5.72
CA ILE A 600 14.51 -10.85 6.89
C ILE A 600 13.06 -10.77 6.43
N GLU A 601 12.27 -11.77 6.79
CA GLU A 601 10.84 -11.82 6.47
C GLU A 601 10.10 -10.60 7.01
N THR A 602 9.01 -10.22 6.33
CA THR A 602 8.26 -8.99 6.66
C THR A 602 7.76 -8.97 8.10
N LEU A 603 7.39 -10.14 8.63
CA LEU A 603 6.87 -10.26 10.01
C LEU A 603 7.97 -10.09 11.05
N ASP A 604 9.10 -10.75 10.84
CA ASP A 604 10.27 -10.62 11.72
C ASP A 604 10.75 -9.17 11.73
N ARG A 605 10.72 -8.51 10.58
CA ARG A 605 11.05 -7.09 10.47
C ARG A 605 10.14 -6.20 11.32
N ILE A 606 8.83 -6.44 11.29
CA ILE A 606 7.86 -5.70 12.12
C ILE A 606 8.11 -5.99 13.60
N GLN A 607 8.38 -7.25 13.95
CA GLN A 607 8.69 -7.64 15.31
C GLN A 607 9.97 -6.95 15.82
N ILE A 608 11.06 -6.98 15.06
CA ILE A 608 12.34 -6.33 15.41
C ILE A 608 12.11 -4.82 15.63
N LEU A 609 11.38 -4.15 14.76
CA LEU A 609 11.08 -2.73 14.90
C LEU A 609 10.23 -2.44 16.16
N THR A 610 9.23 -3.27 16.43
CA THR A 610 8.40 -3.15 17.63
C THR A 610 9.23 -3.37 18.91
N GLU A 611 10.09 -4.36 18.90
CA GLU A 611 11.00 -4.66 20.02
C GLU A 611 12.03 -3.54 20.21
N PHE A 612 12.54 -2.95 19.13
CA PHE A 612 13.42 -1.77 19.17
C PHE A 612 12.71 -0.58 19.80
N ARG A 613 11.47 -0.28 19.39
CA ARG A 613 10.65 0.78 20.00
C ARG A 613 10.33 0.54 21.47
N ARG A 614 10.23 -0.71 21.90
CA ARG A 614 10.03 -1.10 23.31
C ARG A 614 11.31 -1.08 24.16
N GLY A 615 12.49 -0.87 23.55
CA GLY A 615 13.77 -0.83 24.26
C GLY A 615 14.40 -2.18 24.54
N LYS A 616 14.00 -3.22 23.80
CA LYS A 616 14.66 -4.53 23.89
C LYS A 616 16.08 -4.48 23.31
N PHE A 617 16.31 -3.59 22.35
CA PHE A 617 17.61 -3.29 21.75
C PHE A 617 17.90 -1.80 21.85
N ASP A 618 19.18 -1.46 21.98
CA ASP A 618 19.67 -0.10 22.08
C ASP A 618 20.20 0.41 20.72
N VAL A 619 20.69 -0.53 19.89
CA VAL A 619 21.22 -0.24 18.56
C VAL A 619 20.54 -1.10 17.52
N LEU A 620 20.16 -0.49 16.40
CA LEU A 620 19.65 -1.18 15.23
C LEU A 620 20.62 -0.99 14.06
N VAL A 621 21.10 -2.09 13.48
CA VAL A 621 22.01 -2.06 12.33
C VAL A 621 21.28 -2.49 11.07
N GLY A 622 21.54 -1.85 9.94
CA GLY A 622 20.96 -2.37 8.71
C GLY A 622 21.37 -1.74 7.41
N VAL A 623 21.00 -2.45 6.34
CA VAL A 623 21.20 -1.99 4.98
C VAL A 623 19.93 -1.27 4.54
N ASN A 624 20.01 -0.01 4.19
CA ASN A 624 18.90 0.76 3.63
C ASN A 624 17.64 0.86 4.53
N LEU A 625 17.82 0.73 5.83
CA LEU A 625 16.74 0.67 6.84
C LEU A 625 15.78 1.84 6.83
N LEU A 626 16.24 3.01 6.38
CA LEU A 626 15.62 4.28 6.70
C LEU A 626 14.93 4.95 5.51
N ARG A 627 14.84 4.28 4.36
CA ARG A 627 14.17 4.82 3.17
C ARG A 627 12.65 4.76 3.24
N GLU A 628 12.07 3.89 4.09
CA GLU A 628 10.66 3.55 4.01
C GLU A 628 9.90 3.97 5.28
N GLY A 629 9.47 5.22 5.35
CA GLY A 629 8.36 5.65 6.22
C GLY A 629 8.43 5.37 7.73
N LEU A 630 9.54 4.84 8.25
CA LEU A 630 9.66 4.50 9.67
C LEU A 630 9.76 5.75 10.54
N ASP A 631 8.84 5.89 11.47
CA ASP A 631 8.88 6.90 12.51
C ASP A 631 9.47 6.30 13.79
N LEU A 632 10.68 6.72 14.12
CA LEU A 632 11.44 6.25 15.30
C LEU A 632 11.88 7.44 16.15
N PRO A 633 10.97 8.05 16.91
CA PRO A 633 11.28 9.24 17.71
C PRO A 633 12.31 8.96 18.82
N GLU A 634 12.53 7.70 19.16
CA GLU A 634 13.50 7.29 20.18
C GLU A 634 14.96 7.34 19.71
N VAL A 635 15.19 7.53 18.42
CA VAL A 635 16.53 7.55 17.81
C VAL A 635 17.10 8.96 17.84
N SER A 636 18.24 9.11 18.49
CA SER A 636 18.97 10.37 18.59
C SER A 636 20.35 10.37 17.93
N LEU A 637 20.85 9.19 17.53
CA LEU A 637 22.12 9.02 16.82
C LEU A 637 21.93 8.16 15.58
N ILE A 638 22.44 8.62 14.44
CA ILE A 638 22.53 7.84 13.22
C ILE A 638 23.97 7.82 12.72
N GLY A 639 24.56 6.62 12.68
CA GLY A 639 25.88 6.39 12.07
C GLY A 639 25.73 5.95 10.63
N ILE A 640 26.21 6.75 9.69
CA ILE A 640 26.25 6.39 8.28
C ILE A 640 27.66 5.90 7.95
N LEU A 641 27.83 4.58 7.96
CA LEU A 641 29.14 3.98 7.68
C LEU A 641 29.44 3.98 6.19
N ASP A 642 30.73 4.09 5.84
CA ASP A 642 31.18 4.16 4.45
C ASP A 642 30.45 5.24 3.62
N ALA A 643 30.23 6.41 4.20
CA ALA A 643 29.51 7.52 3.57
C ALA A 643 30.20 8.04 2.29
N ASN A 644 31.50 7.82 2.15
CA ASN A 644 32.33 8.20 1.02
C ASN A 644 32.20 7.28 -0.21
N LYS A 645 31.56 6.12 -0.06
CA LYS A 645 31.35 5.19 -1.18
C LYS A 645 30.11 5.59 -1.95
N GLU A 646 30.30 6.46 -2.96
CA GLU A 646 29.21 6.92 -3.82
C GLU A 646 28.44 5.75 -4.46
N GLY A 647 27.13 5.88 -4.54
CA GLY A 647 26.24 4.88 -5.12
C GLY A 647 24.79 5.07 -4.67
N PHE A 648 23.93 4.17 -5.10
CA PHE A 648 22.49 4.25 -4.82
C PHE A 648 22.14 4.39 -3.32
N LEU A 649 22.88 3.73 -2.42
CA LEU A 649 22.66 3.80 -0.96
C LEU A 649 23.33 5.01 -0.30
N ARG A 650 24.16 5.74 -1.01
CA ARG A 650 24.92 6.91 -0.55
C ARG A 650 24.79 8.09 -1.52
N SER A 651 23.71 8.12 -2.29
CA SER A 651 23.33 9.31 -3.06
C SER A 651 22.91 10.44 -2.12
N GLU A 652 22.96 11.67 -2.59
CA GLU A 652 22.50 12.86 -1.86
C GLU A 652 21.11 12.65 -1.26
N THR A 653 20.15 12.20 -2.08
CA THR A 653 18.79 11.86 -1.63
C THR A 653 18.79 10.85 -0.50
N ALA A 654 19.57 9.77 -0.62
CA ALA A 654 19.63 8.72 0.41
C ALA A 654 20.21 9.24 1.74
N LEU A 655 21.22 10.11 1.67
CA LEU A 655 21.85 10.72 2.83
C LEU A 655 20.88 11.68 3.54
N ILE A 656 20.24 12.58 2.81
CA ILE A 656 19.25 13.53 3.35
C ILE A 656 18.09 12.78 4.03
N GLN A 657 17.56 11.75 3.41
CA GLN A 657 16.49 10.91 3.97
C GLN A 657 16.92 10.22 5.27
N THR A 658 18.14 9.72 5.31
CA THR A 658 18.72 9.05 6.48
C THR A 658 18.95 10.03 7.62
N ILE A 659 19.58 11.16 7.34
CA ILE A 659 19.86 12.24 8.31
C ILE A 659 18.56 12.75 8.94
N GLY A 660 17.53 12.96 8.13
CA GLY A 660 16.22 13.45 8.59
C GLY A 660 15.51 12.55 9.61
N ARG A 661 15.94 11.29 9.77
CA ARG A 661 15.38 10.40 10.79
C ARG A 661 15.85 10.75 12.21
N ALA A 662 17.01 11.36 12.37
CA ALA A 662 17.48 11.86 13.67
C ALA A 662 16.85 13.22 14.05
N ALA A 663 16.13 13.87 13.16
CA ALA A 663 15.47 15.17 13.41
C ALA A 663 14.12 15.04 14.16
N ARG A 664 13.89 13.98 14.91
CA ARG A 664 12.61 13.67 15.58
C ARG A 664 12.69 13.65 17.10
N ASN A 665 13.87 13.87 17.64
CA ASN A 665 14.11 13.95 19.08
C ASN A 665 14.75 15.30 19.46
N VAL A 666 14.38 15.83 20.62
CA VAL A 666 14.90 17.12 21.15
C VAL A 666 16.20 16.89 21.92
#